data_0a0450e52b2b3e2cec9e0ab7041d2a4b
#
_entry.id   0a0450e52b2b3e2cec9e0ab7041d2a4b
#
_cell.length_a   1.000
_cell.length_b   1.000
_cell.length_c   1.000
_cell.angle_alpha   90.00
_cell.angle_beta   90.00
_cell.angle_gamma   90.00
#
_symmetry.space_group_name_H-M   'P 1'
#
loop_
_entity.id
_entity.type
_entity.pdbx_description
1 polymer ?
#
loop_
_entity_poly.entity_id
_entity_poly.type
_entity_poly.pdbx_seq_one_letter_code
_entity_poly.pdbx_strand_id
1 'polypeptide(L)'
;LLWTLNPGIVVEQVMVDDTEAEWHHDRGLLEVNAVVAADATRELRIVASGMPDLGFGYLDSAVDVGSLTPNEMQQFQMLGLTPGLFDRNYVALMPGVRWLPSAGSDIPNGDPRTHPPDYFGVDITVEVPAGWLVAGPGRRITLSEPDSSSGRVRFAFRPPSPVPAVALLASAFERRAMDIDGVTFEILLSPKHLDNLVLFADAQEPIRERISELLTESARLGLPYPYGGFSLVETPHLLRGFGGGWRLDSVQALPGMVLMKETSFPTARFARFFDDPEELRELEDAEGGIAGFKREVIERFFDNDFTGGNIFLGASSNFVAYQTSATGRGAIALNYVLDELFNRLVTGKRGYFSAHEFDSQMGVTMMGTMSDMIQGESGAIIDSIIANTVQRPAVWDRALASSLAELDPSDDPAQVLNVMALKGGAVADVLYDGLGRQRIAKLLAALVDRYRGGHFDAVEFVRTSKDIGVDIEPLLGDWLNEAALPGFLVSNVIAERLAESDNAKAQYQVRFHVRNDEAAPGLFRVRYMSGNRKRRSRDWEPTWNNTEPFRLAGYQSVEVGLLSRDPPLEIWLEPYLALNRKALRLDIPNIDFEQRSLADPFLGVKPSEWATDPVAAGIIIDDLDPGFATEYDDGEQLSNFQFQVESVDDGTTNVTLSMGPS
;
A
#
# COMPACT_ATOMS: atom_id res chain seq x y z
N LEU A 1 7.75 38.24 -3.57
CA LEU A 1 7.24 36.94 -3.17
C LEU A 1 6.34 36.40 -4.27
N LEU A 2 6.37 35.10 -4.48
CA LEU A 2 5.64 34.43 -5.54
C LEU A 2 4.81 33.29 -4.94
N TRP A 3 3.53 33.23 -5.30
CA TRP A 3 2.58 32.23 -4.79
C TRP A 3 1.73 31.69 -5.93
N THR A 4 1.39 30.42 -5.86
CA THR A 4 0.33 29.82 -6.69
C THR A 4 -0.99 29.93 -5.94
N LEU A 5 -2.01 30.52 -6.56
CA LEU A 5 -3.35 30.67 -6.04
C LEU A 5 -4.35 30.52 -7.18
N ASN A 6 -5.43 29.78 -6.97
CA ASN A 6 -6.43 29.52 -7.99
C ASN A 6 -6.96 30.81 -8.66
N PRO A 7 -6.98 30.89 -10.00
CA PRO A 7 -7.41 32.10 -10.72
C PRO A 7 -8.89 32.47 -10.54
N GLY A 8 -9.74 31.56 -10.11
CA GLY A 8 -11.13 31.85 -9.74
C GLY A 8 -11.28 32.59 -8.40
N ILE A 9 -10.18 32.73 -7.66
CA ILE A 9 -10.14 33.49 -6.40
C ILE A 9 -9.66 34.89 -6.72
N VAL A 10 -10.48 35.88 -6.43
CA VAL A 10 -10.19 37.30 -6.65
C VAL A 10 -9.50 37.83 -5.40
N VAL A 11 -8.25 38.21 -5.52
CA VAL A 11 -7.51 38.89 -4.45
C VAL A 11 -7.98 40.32 -4.35
N GLU A 12 -8.37 40.76 -3.17
CA GLU A 12 -8.91 42.11 -2.90
C GLU A 12 -7.88 43.01 -2.22
N GLN A 13 -7.07 42.41 -1.32
CA GLN A 13 -6.06 43.15 -0.59
C GLN A 13 -4.91 42.23 -0.19
N VAL A 14 -3.69 42.76 -0.24
CA VAL A 14 -2.50 42.07 0.29
C VAL A 14 -1.76 43.05 1.21
N MET A 15 -1.43 42.58 2.41
CA MET A 15 -0.63 43.34 3.38
C MET A 15 0.59 42.52 3.79
N VAL A 16 1.73 43.18 3.95
CA VAL A 16 2.97 42.59 4.51
C VAL A 16 3.33 43.37 5.75
N ASP A 17 3.39 42.73 6.91
CA ASP A 17 3.59 43.34 8.25
C ASP A 17 2.68 44.57 8.46
N ASP A 18 1.36 44.39 8.27
CA ASP A 18 0.33 45.43 8.39
C ASP A 18 0.45 46.60 7.39
N THR A 19 1.36 46.53 6.40
CA THR A 19 1.50 47.57 5.38
C THR A 19 0.97 47.04 4.04
N GLU A 20 0.15 47.84 3.37
CA GLU A 20 -0.40 47.48 2.06
C GLU A 20 0.75 47.31 1.03
N ALA A 21 0.78 46.17 0.35
CA ALA A 21 1.79 45.83 -0.63
C ALA A 21 1.20 45.88 -2.06
N GLU A 22 2.02 46.25 -3.02
CA GLU A 22 1.67 46.08 -4.43
C GLU A 22 1.66 44.60 -4.77
N TRP A 23 0.65 44.17 -5.50
CA TRP A 23 0.49 42.77 -5.90
C TRP A 23 -0.13 42.67 -7.29
N HIS A 24 0.10 41.55 -7.92
CA HIS A 24 -0.52 41.17 -9.20
C HIS A 24 -0.94 39.70 -9.14
N HIS A 25 -2.19 39.42 -9.55
CA HIS A 25 -2.70 38.05 -9.62
C HIS A 25 -3.25 37.80 -11.02
N ASP A 26 -2.57 36.96 -11.78
CA ASP A 26 -2.95 36.56 -13.14
C ASP A 26 -2.66 35.07 -13.38
N ARG A 27 -3.61 34.36 -14.00
CA ARG A 27 -3.47 32.95 -14.38
C ARG A 27 -2.99 32.01 -13.29
N GLY A 28 -3.39 32.28 -12.07
CA GLY A 28 -3.02 31.44 -10.91
C GLY A 28 -1.67 31.78 -10.28
N LEU A 29 -1.03 32.83 -10.71
CA LEU A 29 0.19 33.35 -10.13
C LEU A 29 -0.08 34.65 -9.36
N LEU A 30 0.18 34.64 -8.07
CA LEU A 30 0.12 35.81 -7.20
C LEU A 30 1.54 36.30 -6.91
N GLU A 31 1.87 37.45 -7.47
CA GLU A 31 3.13 38.16 -7.23
C GLU A 31 2.89 39.26 -6.18
N VAL A 32 3.68 39.27 -5.12
CA VAL A 32 3.63 40.31 -4.07
C VAL A 32 4.98 41.02 -4.03
N ASN A 33 4.95 42.33 -4.22
CA ASN A 33 6.16 43.16 -4.20
C ASN A 33 6.63 43.37 -2.75
N ALA A 34 7.37 42.38 -2.26
CA ALA A 34 7.96 42.41 -0.92
C ALA A 34 9.32 41.71 -0.94
N VAL A 35 10.27 42.29 -0.21
CA VAL A 35 11.60 41.71 -0.02
C VAL A 35 11.65 41.06 1.37
N VAL A 36 12.01 39.78 1.38
CA VAL A 36 12.25 39.02 2.61
C VAL A 36 13.74 38.70 2.66
N ALA A 37 14.41 39.14 3.69
CA ALA A 37 15.80 38.80 3.92
C ALA A 37 15.92 37.29 4.26
N ALA A 38 17.08 36.69 4.00
CA ALA A 38 17.35 35.33 4.43
C ALA A 38 17.10 35.20 5.94
N ASP A 39 16.48 34.11 6.35
CA ASP A 39 16.15 33.81 7.75
C ASP A 39 15.16 34.77 8.43
N ALA A 40 14.53 35.70 7.68
CA ALA A 40 13.52 36.60 8.22
C ALA A 40 12.11 35.99 8.08
N THR A 41 11.28 36.22 9.09
CA THR A 41 9.85 35.93 9.07
C THR A 41 9.07 37.20 8.75
N ARG A 42 8.06 37.09 7.88
CA ARG A 42 7.13 38.15 7.55
C ARG A 42 5.70 37.67 7.71
N GLU A 43 4.82 38.58 8.14
CA GLU A 43 3.38 38.31 8.11
C GLU A 43 2.80 38.78 6.77
N LEU A 44 2.17 37.84 6.06
CA LEU A 44 1.45 38.10 4.81
C LEU A 44 -0.04 37.90 5.07
N ARG A 45 -0.82 38.97 4.90
CA ARG A 45 -2.28 38.94 5.00
C ARG A 45 -2.87 39.13 3.61
N ILE A 46 -3.65 38.15 3.18
CA ILE A 46 -4.37 38.18 1.90
C ILE A 46 -5.87 38.17 2.19
N VAL A 47 -6.59 39.13 1.63
CA VAL A 47 -8.05 39.15 1.59
C VAL A 47 -8.48 38.79 0.20
N ALA A 48 -9.30 37.76 0.07
CA ALA A 48 -9.72 37.27 -1.21
C ALA A 48 -11.15 36.72 -1.15
N SER A 49 -11.85 36.73 -2.27
CA SER A 49 -13.19 36.16 -2.43
C SER A 49 -13.31 35.47 -3.79
N GLY A 50 -14.35 34.67 -3.97
CA GLY A 50 -14.62 34.00 -5.25
C GLY A 50 -14.87 32.51 -5.09
N MET A 51 -14.91 31.85 -6.21
CA MET A 51 -15.09 30.40 -6.33
C MET A 51 -13.92 29.86 -7.13
N PRO A 52 -13.16 28.89 -6.58
CA PRO A 52 -12.06 28.31 -7.31
C PRO A 52 -12.47 27.76 -8.68
N ASP A 53 -11.66 28.03 -9.69
CA ASP A 53 -11.78 27.42 -11.01
C ASP A 53 -11.32 25.95 -10.95
N LEU A 54 -12.24 25.01 -11.13
CA LEU A 54 -11.95 23.59 -11.11
C LEU A 54 -11.10 23.13 -12.30
N GLY A 55 -11.11 23.88 -13.40
CA GLY A 55 -10.23 23.62 -14.53
C GLY A 55 -8.75 23.92 -14.27
N PHE A 56 -8.45 24.68 -13.21
CA PHE A 56 -7.09 24.94 -12.75
C PHE A 56 -6.58 23.88 -11.77
N GLY A 57 -7.45 23.00 -11.30
CA GLY A 57 -7.11 21.94 -10.34
C GLY A 57 -6.13 20.93 -10.96
N TYR A 58 -5.15 20.49 -10.14
CA TYR A 58 -4.28 19.40 -10.50
C TYR A 58 -5.03 18.06 -10.34
N LEU A 59 -5.10 17.30 -11.42
CA LEU A 59 -5.52 15.91 -11.39
C LEU A 59 -4.29 15.01 -11.42
N ASP A 60 -4.29 13.99 -10.57
CA ASP A 60 -3.21 13.01 -10.56
C ASP A 60 -3.04 12.38 -11.95
N SER A 61 -1.84 12.49 -12.51
CA SER A 61 -1.47 11.97 -13.82
C SER A 61 -0.83 10.58 -13.75
N ALA A 62 -0.84 9.92 -12.59
CA ALA A 62 -0.28 8.58 -12.43
C ALA A 62 -0.94 7.53 -13.33
N VAL A 63 -2.16 7.81 -13.79
CA VAL A 63 -2.86 7.00 -14.78
C VAL A 63 -3.06 7.84 -16.04
N ASP A 64 -2.51 7.38 -17.16
CA ASP A 64 -2.79 7.97 -18.46
C ASP A 64 -4.22 7.61 -18.89
N VAL A 65 -5.16 8.51 -18.56
CA VAL A 65 -6.57 8.36 -18.91
C VAL A 65 -6.78 8.23 -20.42
N GLY A 66 -5.88 8.81 -21.23
CA GLY A 66 -5.95 8.74 -22.69
C GLY A 66 -5.62 7.36 -23.26
N SER A 67 -4.91 6.54 -22.51
CA SER A 67 -4.54 5.17 -22.92
C SER A 67 -5.57 4.11 -22.50
N LEU A 68 -6.56 4.48 -21.68
CA LEU A 68 -7.56 3.53 -21.17
C LEU A 68 -8.53 3.09 -22.27
N THR A 69 -8.89 1.81 -22.25
CA THR A 69 -10.00 1.30 -23.05
C THR A 69 -11.34 1.89 -22.59
N PRO A 70 -12.39 1.84 -23.42
CA PRO A 70 -13.71 2.35 -23.01
C PRO A 70 -14.24 1.74 -21.70
N ASN A 71 -13.99 0.46 -21.44
CA ASN A 71 -14.38 -0.20 -20.21
C ASN A 71 -13.56 0.29 -19.01
N GLU A 72 -12.24 0.38 -19.15
CA GLU A 72 -11.35 0.92 -18.12
C GLU A 72 -11.67 2.39 -17.85
N MET A 73 -11.99 3.18 -18.88
CA MET A 73 -12.42 4.57 -18.73
C MET A 73 -13.72 4.67 -17.92
N GLN A 74 -14.70 3.81 -18.20
CA GLN A 74 -15.94 3.79 -17.42
C GLN A 74 -15.67 3.47 -15.95
N GLN A 75 -14.83 2.50 -15.69
CA GLN A 75 -14.41 2.13 -14.34
C GLN A 75 -13.66 3.26 -13.64
N PHE A 76 -12.71 3.89 -14.35
CA PHE A 76 -11.96 5.01 -13.84
C PHE A 76 -12.84 6.22 -13.50
N GLN A 77 -13.88 6.48 -14.28
CA GLN A 77 -14.87 7.52 -13.99
C GLN A 77 -15.59 7.30 -12.65
N MET A 78 -15.73 6.06 -12.20
CA MET A 78 -16.32 5.75 -10.90
C MET A 78 -15.48 6.27 -9.72
N LEU A 79 -14.18 6.48 -9.89
CA LEU A 79 -13.31 7.09 -8.88
C LEU A 79 -13.52 8.60 -8.74
N GLY A 80 -14.21 9.22 -9.70
CA GLY A 80 -14.48 10.65 -9.74
C GLY A 80 -13.37 11.43 -10.44
N LEU A 81 -13.78 12.43 -11.21
CA LEU A 81 -12.89 13.23 -12.06
C LEU A 81 -12.74 14.68 -11.61
N THR A 82 -13.64 15.14 -10.72
CA THR A 82 -13.67 16.54 -10.30
C THR A 82 -12.70 16.77 -9.13
N PRO A 83 -11.72 17.67 -9.26
CA PRO A 83 -10.72 17.89 -8.21
C PRO A 83 -11.26 18.63 -6.98
N GLY A 84 -12.43 19.23 -7.09
CA GLY A 84 -13.16 19.93 -6.03
C GLY A 84 -14.65 19.97 -6.35
N LEU A 85 -15.46 20.48 -5.44
CA LEU A 85 -16.91 20.61 -5.64
C LEU A 85 -17.44 21.87 -4.97
N PHE A 86 -18.26 22.62 -5.70
CA PHE A 86 -18.94 23.82 -5.19
C PHE A 86 -20.40 23.77 -5.60
N ASP A 87 -21.21 23.14 -4.77
CA ASP A 87 -22.64 23.02 -4.93
C ASP A 87 -23.39 23.67 -3.77
N ARG A 88 -24.68 23.91 -3.94
CA ARG A 88 -25.55 24.49 -2.89
C ARG A 88 -25.66 23.59 -1.65
N ASN A 89 -25.42 22.31 -1.81
CA ASN A 89 -25.57 21.31 -0.77
C ASN A 89 -24.23 20.73 -0.29
N TYR A 90 -23.16 20.94 -1.06
CA TYR A 90 -21.85 20.37 -0.77
C TYR A 90 -20.71 21.27 -1.28
N VAL A 91 -19.75 21.52 -0.42
CA VAL A 91 -18.50 22.23 -0.78
C VAL A 91 -17.31 21.35 -0.42
N ALA A 92 -16.41 21.16 -1.39
CA ALA A 92 -15.13 20.49 -1.19
C ALA A 92 -13.99 21.39 -1.69
N LEU A 93 -13.32 22.02 -0.75
CA LEU A 93 -12.07 22.77 -0.97
C LEU A 93 -10.90 21.80 -0.81
N MET A 94 -10.48 21.19 -1.91
CA MET A 94 -9.42 20.20 -1.94
C MET A 94 -8.07 20.86 -2.21
N PRO A 95 -6.94 20.31 -1.70
CA PRO A 95 -5.62 20.89 -1.94
C PRO A 95 -5.28 21.06 -3.42
N GLY A 96 -5.70 20.11 -4.26
CA GLY A 96 -5.44 20.11 -5.69
C GLY A 96 -6.02 21.31 -6.45
N VAL A 97 -7.07 21.96 -5.94
CA VAL A 97 -7.63 23.17 -6.59
C VAL A 97 -6.88 24.45 -6.20
N ARG A 98 -5.85 24.39 -5.39
CA ARG A 98 -5.00 25.53 -4.99
C ARG A 98 -5.83 26.72 -4.43
N TRP A 99 -6.77 26.40 -3.55
CA TRP A 99 -7.64 27.39 -2.92
C TRP A 99 -6.93 28.20 -1.81
N LEU A 100 -5.83 27.67 -1.27
CA LEU A 100 -4.89 28.39 -0.40
C LEU A 100 -3.64 28.77 -1.20
N PRO A 101 -3.00 29.91 -0.92
CA PRO A 101 -1.73 30.25 -1.53
C PRO A 101 -0.65 29.22 -1.20
N SER A 102 0.00 28.69 -2.22
CA SER A 102 1.17 27.79 -2.10
C SER A 102 2.42 28.53 -2.51
N ALA A 103 3.52 28.39 -1.77
CA ALA A 103 4.76 29.08 -2.10
C ALA A 103 5.32 28.66 -3.48
N GLY A 104 5.80 29.64 -4.24
CA GLY A 104 6.40 29.42 -5.55
C GLY A 104 5.43 29.48 -6.73
N SER A 105 5.98 29.26 -7.91
CA SER A 105 5.24 29.20 -9.18
C SER A 105 4.95 27.76 -9.56
N ASP A 106 4.23 27.07 -8.72
CA ASP A 106 3.88 25.69 -8.96
C ASP A 106 2.84 25.61 -10.10
N ILE A 107 3.35 25.58 -11.32
CA ILE A 107 2.50 25.50 -12.51
C ILE A 107 1.94 24.07 -12.59
N PRO A 108 0.65 23.90 -12.89
CA PRO A 108 -0.05 22.61 -12.81
C PRO A 108 0.48 21.48 -13.71
N ASN A 109 1.53 21.71 -14.48
CA ASN A 109 2.12 20.73 -15.40
C ASN A 109 3.15 19.80 -14.76
N GLY A 110 3.55 20.05 -13.50
CA GLY A 110 4.45 19.17 -12.77
C GLY A 110 3.67 18.15 -11.93
N ASP A 111 4.17 16.94 -11.85
CA ASP A 111 3.64 15.96 -10.92
C ASP A 111 3.94 16.41 -9.47
N PRO A 112 2.93 16.62 -8.60
CA PRO A 112 3.14 17.09 -7.22
C PRO A 112 4.02 16.15 -6.40
N ARG A 113 4.18 14.89 -6.83
CA ARG A 113 5.05 13.93 -6.17
C ARG A 113 6.54 14.22 -6.34
N THR A 114 6.88 15.01 -7.35
CA THR A 114 8.28 15.43 -7.59
C THR A 114 8.72 16.57 -6.68
N HIS A 115 7.77 17.22 -6.02
CA HIS A 115 8.02 18.33 -5.11
C HIS A 115 7.77 17.89 -3.66
N PRO A 116 8.71 18.13 -2.75
CA PRO A 116 8.47 17.86 -1.34
C PRO A 116 7.33 18.74 -0.83
N PRO A 117 6.40 18.21 -0.02
CA PRO A 117 5.31 19.00 0.53
C PRO A 117 5.84 20.05 1.51
N ASP A 118 5.32 21.26 1.45
CA ASP A 118 5.53 22.25 2.51
C ASP A 118 4.75 21.83 3.75
N TYR A 119 5.43 21.73 4.89
CA TYR A 119 4.76 21.48 6.17
C TYR A 119 4.52 22.80 6.90
N PHE A 120 3.29 23.04 7.32
CA PHE A 120 2.91 24.28 7.97
C PHE A 120 1.94 24.07 9.13
N GLY A 121 1.99 24.96 10.10
CA GLY A 121 1.02 25.04 11.20
C GLY A 121 -0.30 25.65 10.70
N VAL A 122 -1.42 25.21 11.26
CA VAL A 122 -2.76 25.62 10.83
C VAL A 122 -3.58 26.16 12.02
N ASP A 123 -4.18 27.32 11.85
CA ASP A 123 -5.28 27.84 12.65
C ASP A 123 -6.36 28.39 11.71
N ILE A 124 -7.37 27.57 11.45
CA ILE A 124 -8.46 27.90 10.52
C ILE A 124 -9.75 28.09 11.30
N THR A 125 -10.45 29.18 11.02
CA THR A 125 -11.84 29.40 11.42
C THR A 125 -12.72 29.41 10.17
N VAL A 126 -13.76 28.57 10.17
CA VAL A 126 -14.70 28.43 9.06
C VAL A 126 -16.09 28.80 9.55
N GLU A 127 -16.80 29.61 8.75
CA GLU A 127 -18.17 29.99 8.99
C GLU A 127 -19.07 29.45 7.88
N VAL A 128 -20.07 28.65 8.25
CA VAL A 128 -20.99 27.97 7.32
C VAL A 128 -22.45 28.21 7.70
N PRO A 129 -23.41 27.93 6.81
CA PRO A 129 -24.83 28.01 7.15
C PRO A 129 -25.19 27.15 8.37
N ALA A 130 -26.15 27.60 9.17
CA ALA A 130 -26.68 26.80 10.27
C ALA A 130 -27.22 25.46 9.75
N GLY A 131 -26.91 24.39 10.50
CA GLY A 131 -27.23 23.01 10.10
C GLY A 131 -26.18 22.34 9.20
N TRP A 132 -25.16 23.07 8.77
CA TRP A 132 -24.00 22.49 8.12
C TRP A 132 -22.91 22.13 9.12
N LEU A 133 -22.15 21.07 8.77
CA LEU A 133 -20.91 20.68 9.46
C LEU A 133 -19.74 20.80 8.49
N VAL A 134 -18.55 20.98 9.06
CA VAL A 134 -17.31 21.06 8.30
C VAL A 134 -16.37 19.96 8.78
N ALA A 135 -15.79 19.20 7.85
CA ALA A 135 -14.61 18.39 8.07
C ALA A 135 -13.35 19.18 7.69
N GLY A 136 -12.30 19.04 8.47
CA GLY A 136 -11.02 19.72 8.27
C GLY A 136 -9.88 18.98 8.97
N PRO A 137 -8.66 19.51 8.96
CA PRO A 137 -7.50 18.82 9.49
C PRO A 137 -7.61 18.62 11.01
N GLY A 138 -7.81 17.39 11.42
CA GLY A 138 -7.86 17.00 12.83
C GLY A 138 -9.20 17.30 13.52
N ARG A 139 -9.15 17.72 14.80
CA ARG A 139 -10.36 17.89 15.63
C ARG A 139 -11.12 19.16 15.30
N ARG A 140 -12.43 19.03 15.03
CA ARG A 140 -13.32 20.17 14.90
C ARG A 140 -13.68 20.75 16.27
N ILE A 141 -13.54 22.07 16.41
CA ILE A 141 -13.90 22.84 17.60
C ILE A 141 -15.09 23.75 17.23
N THR A 142 -16.21 23.62 17.92
CA THR A 142 -17.34 24.53 17.75
C THR A 142 -17.06 25.82 18.52
N LEU A 143 -17.01 26.96 17.82
CA LEU A 143 -16.73 28.27 18.42
C LEU A 143 -17.99 29.04 18.81
N SER A 144 -19.08 28.84 18.06
CA SER A 144 -20.37 29.47 18.37
C SER A 144 -21.50 28.51 18.02
N GLU A 145 -22.51 28.51 18.85
CA GLU A 145 -23.81 27.96 18.46
C GLU A 145 -24.40 28.75 17.30
N PRO A 146 -25.37 28.17 16.54
CA PRO A 146 -26.01 28.88 15.46
C PRO A 146 -26.57 30.22 15.94
N ASP A 147 -26.00 31.31 15.45
CA ASP A 147 -26.50 32.63 15.77
C ASP A 147 -27.84 32.83 15.07
N SER A 148 -28.89 33.04 15.87
CA SER A 148 -30.23 33.30 15.40
C SER A 148 -30.34 34.56 14.51
N SER A 149 -29.37 35.48 14.61
CA SER A 149 -29.34 36.71 13.82
C SER A 149 -28.64 36.55 12.47
N SER A 150 -27.57 35.72 12.40
CA SER A 150 -26.79 35.50 11.17
C SER A 150 -27.20 34.22 10.41
N GLY A 151 -27.84 33.27 11.07
CA GLY A 151 -28.15 31.97 10.49
C GLY A 151 -26.88 31.14 10.15
N ARG A 152 -25.76 31.41 10.83
CA ARG A 152 -24.46 30.78 10.57
C ARG A 152 -23.87 30.19 11.84
N VAL A 153 -22.95 29.24 11.66
CA VAL A 153 -22.19 28.56 12.73
C VAL A 153 -20.70 28.64 12.41
N ARG A 154 -19.86 28.74 13.42
CA ARG A 154 -18.40 28.81 13.27
C ARG A 154 -17.71 27.61 13.89
N PHE A 155 -16.75 27.07 13.15
CA PHE A 155 -15.87 25.99 13.57
C PHE A 155 -14.41 26.42 13.47
N ALA A 156 -13.54 25.81 14.29
CA ALA A 156 -12.10 25.98 14.17
C ALA A 156 -11.39 24.64 14.08
N PHE A 157 -10.25 24.65 13.38
CA PHE A 157 -9.31 23.54 13.27
C PHE A 157 -7.90 24.02 13.64
N ARG A 158 -7.31 23.38 14.63
CA ARG A 158 -5.98 23.69 15.17
C ARG A 158 -5.22 22.38 15.44
N PRO A 159 -4.79 21.67 14.37
CA PRO A 159 -4.04 20.44 14.56
C PRO A 159 -2.75 20.72 15.33
N PRO A 160 -2.37 19.86 16.31
CA PRO A 160 -1.17 20.07 17.11
C PRO A 160 0.14 19.82 16.36
N SER A 161 0.08 19.12 15.22
CA SER A 161 1.21 18.85 14.34
C SER A 161 1.08 19.62 13.03
N PRO A 162 2.18 20.02 12.39
CA PRO A 162 2.17 20.56 11.05
C PRO A 162 1.46 19.62 10.07
N VAL A 163 0.91 20.18 9.01
CA VAL A 163 0.22 19.44 7.95
C VAL A 163 0.82 19.79 6.59
N PRO A 164 0.87 18.85 5.63
CA PRO A 164 1.37 19.12 4.28
C PRO A 164 0.30 19.70 3.36
N ALA A 165 -0.97 19.64 3.76
CA ALA A 165 -2.09 20.09 2.96
C ALA A 165 -3.32 20.33 3.83
N VAL A 166 -4.25 21.15 3.35
CA VAL A 166 -5.54 21.40 4.00
C VAL A 166 -6.68 21.16 3.02
N ALA A 167 -7.61 20.30 3.40
CA ALA A 167 -8.92 20.20 2.76
C ALA A 167 -10.02 20.64 3.73
N LEU A 168 -11.07 21.25 3.20
CA LEU A 168 -12.29 21.55 3.94
C LEU A 168 -13.49 21.01 3.16
N LEU A 169 -14.27 20.16 3.81
CA LEU A 169 -15.51 19.63 3.24
C LEU A 169 -16.68 20.06 4.11
N ALA A 170 -17.70 20.64 3.49
CA ALA A 170 -18.83 21.18 4.21
C ALA A 170 -20.17 20.77 3.55
N SER A 171 -21.09 20.31 4.36
CA SER A 171 -22.45 19.96 3.96
C SER A 171 -23.38 19.87 5.17
N ALA A 172 -24.67 19.65 4.91
CA ALA A 172 -25.64 19.30 5.94
C ALA A 172 -25.49 17.82 6.38
N PHE A 173 -24.31 17.49 6.88
CA PHE A 173 -24.01 16.14 7.32
C PHE A 173 -24.77 15.74 8.57
N GLU A 174 -25.13 14.47 8.67
CA GLU A 174 -25.42 13.80 9.92
C GLU A 174 -24.13 13.28 10.51
N ARG A 175 -23.92 13.49 11.81
CA ARG A 175 -22.69 13.15 12.53
C ARG A 175 -22.91 12.01 13.51
N ARG A 176 -22.05 11.02 13.46
CA ARG A 176 -21.83 10.08 14.57
C ARG A 176 -20.39 10.17 14.99
N ALA A 177 -20.14 10.22 16.29
CA ALA A 177 -18.79 10.37 16.82
C ALA A 177 -18.61 9.63 18.14
N MET A 178 -17.36 9.26 18.38
CA MET A 178 -16.89 8.65 19.62
C MET A 178 -15.48 9.17 19.95
N ASP A 179 -15.19 9.31 21.21
CA ASP A 179 -13.82 9.57 21.68
C ASP A 179 -13.15 8.23 22.00
N ILE A 180 -11.99 7.98 21.38
CA ILE A 180 -11.17 6.78 21.55
C ILE A 180 -9.76 7.23 21.91
N ASP A 181 -9.31 6.95 23.12
CA ASP A 181 -7.96 7.26 23.62
C ASP A 181 -7.54 8.74 23.40
N GLY A 182 -8.48 9.67 23.54
CA GLY A 182 -8.26 11.11 23.39
C GLY A 182 -8.33 11.62 21.94
N VAL A 183 -8.60 10.76 20.99
CA VAL A 183 -8.87 11.11 19.59
C VAL A 183 -10.38 11.06 19.33
N THR A 184 -10.94 12.14 18.78
CA THR A 184 -12.34 12.17 18.37
C THR A 184 -12.47 11.56 16.99
N PHE A 185 -13.01 10.34 16.91
CA PHE A 185 -13.40 9.69 15.65
C PHE A 185 -14.83 10.09 15.29
N GLU A 186 -15.03 10.53 14.07
CA GLU A 186 -16.37 10.84 13.59
C GLU A 186 -16.59 10.34 12.17
N ILE A 187 -17.84 10.00 11.89
CA ILE A 187 -18.34 9.72 10.55
C ILE A 187 -19.37 10.79 10.18
N LEU A 188 -19.20 11.38 9.02
CA LEU A 188 -20.03 12.43 8.48
C LEU A 188 -20.70 11.91 7.20
N LEU A 189 -21.99 11.63 7.27
CA LEU A 189 -22.77 11.09 6.15
C LEU A 189 -23.90 12.04 5.75
N SER A 190 -24.34 11.89 4.52
CA SER A 190 -25.61 12.48 4.08
C SER A 190 -26.76 11.97 4.97
N PRO A 191 -27.69 12.83 5.40
CA PRO A 191 -28.87 12.38 6.14
C PRO A 191 -29.72 11.32 5.40
N LYS A 192 -29.48 11.11 4.12
CA LYS A 192 -30.16 10.11 3.30
C LYS A 192 -29.50 8.72 3.32
N HIS A 193 -28.28 8.62 3.85
CA HIS A 193 -27.44 7.43 3.75
C HIS A 193 -27.08 6.87 5.13
N LEU A 194 -28.07 6.77 6.02
CA LEU A 194 -27.87 6.35 7.41
C LEU A 194 -28.20 4.87 7.65
N ASP A 195 -28.80 4.20 6.68
CA ASP A 195 -29.31 2.83 6.86
C ASP A 195 -28.23 1.85 7.30
N ASN A 196 -27.06 1.94 6.71
CA ASN A 196 -25.94 1.08 7.08
C ASN A 196 -25.41 1.37 8.49
N LEU A 197 -25.42 2.61 8.97
CA LEU A 197 -25.06 2.90 10.38
C LEU A 197 -26.05 2.26 11.35
N VAL A 198 -27.34 2.21 10.98
CA VAL A 198 -28.36 1.53 11.80
C VAL A 198 -28.18 0.02 11.75
N LEU A 199 -27.91 -0.54 10.56
CA LEU A 199 -27.71 -1.97 10.36
C LEU A 199 -26.51 -2.49 11.17
N PHE A 200 -25.43 -1.72 11.26
CA PHE A 200 -24.19 -2.09 11.95
C PHE A 200 -24.03 -1.45 13.35
N ALA A 201 -25.11 -0.97 13.95
CA ALA A 201 -25.04 -0.31 15.26
C ALA A 201 -24.47 -1.22 16.36
N ASP A 202 -24.71 -2.53 16.28
CA ASP A 202 -24.17 -3.55 17.18
C ASP A 202 -22.68 -3.86 16.96
N ALA A 203 -22.10 -3.49 15.82
CA ALA A 203 -20.67 -3.60 15.56
C ALA A 203 -19.85 -2.41 16.08
N GLN A 204 -20.49 -1.37 16.62
CA GLN A 204 -19.80 -0.14 17.04
C GLN A 204 -18.75 -0.39 18.13
N GLU A 205 -19.05 -1.20 19.14
CA GLU A 205 -18.12 -1.47 20.24
C GLU A 205 -16.91 -2.30 19.82
N PRO A 206 -17.04 -3.40 19.06
CA PRO A 206 -15.91 -4.10 18.47
C PRO A 206 -15.01 -3.22 17.61
N ILE A 207 -15.60 -2.30 16.81
CA ILE A 207 -14.83 -1.36 16.01
C ILE A 207 -14.05 -0.39 16.91
N ARG A 208 -14.67 0.14 17.94
CA ARG A 208 -14.01 1.01 18.93
C ARG A 208 -12.82 0.33 19.58
N GLU A 209 -12.98 -0.91 20.02
CA GLU A 209 -11.91 -1.71 20.62
C GLU A 209 -10.74 -1.89 19.63
N ARG A 210 -11.05 -2.22 18.37
CA ARG A 210 -10.04 -2.40 17.34
C ARG A 210 -9.26 -1.11 17.06
N ILE A 211 -9.93 0.03 16.99
CA ILE A 211 -9.29 1.33 16.83
C ILE A 211 -8.38 1.65 18.03
N SER A 212 -8.86 1.42 19.25
CA SER A 212 -8.06 1.63 20.46
C SER A 212 -6.80 0.76 20.49
N GLU A 213 -6.90 -0.52 20.11
CA GLU A 213 -5.74 -1.40 19.98
C GLU A 213 -4.70 -0.85 19.00
N LEU A 214 -5.14 -0.38 17.84
CA LEU A 214 -4.25 0.14 16.80
C LEU A 214 -3.58 1.46 17.24
N LEU A 215 -4.32 2.37 17.88
CA LEU A 215 -3.75 3.60 18.45
C LEU A 215 -2.73 3.29 19.55
N THR A 216 -3.06 2.38 20.45
CA THR A 216 -2.17 1.93 21.53
C THR A 216 -0.91 1.28 20.96
N GLU A 217 -1.05 0.42 19.97
CA GLU A 217 0.07 -0.27 19.35
C GLU A 217 0.98 0.70 18.59
N SER A 218 0.44 1.62 17.80
CA SER A 218 1.24 2.62 17.11
C SER A 218 2.00 3.53 18.09
N ALA A 219 1.35 3.95 19.17
CA ALA A 219 2.00 4.71 20.24
C ALA A 219 3.12 3.92 20.92
N ARG A 220 2.91 2.61 21.18
CA ARG A 220 3.94 1.70 21.73
C ARG A 220 5.13 1.55 20.80
N LEU A 221 4.92 1.65 19.51
CA LEU A 221 5.96 1.62 18.48
C LEU A 221 6.69 2.97 18.31
N GLY A 222 6.32 4.00 19.08
CA GLY A 222 6.92 5.34 19.00
C GLY A 222 6.31 6.23 17.92
N LEU A 223 5.16 5.84 17.35
CA LEU A 223 4.46 6.54 16.28
C LEU A 223 3.01 6.89 16.72
N PRO A 224 2.83 7.75 17.74
CA PRO A 224 1.49 8.13 18.19
C PRO A 224 0.74 8.88 17.10
N TYR A 225 -0.60 8.75 17.07
CA TYR A 225 -1.43 9.52 16.16
C TYR A 225 -1.28 11.03 16.43
N PRO A 226 -0.92 11.86 15.41
CA PRO A 226 -0.47 13.23 15.65
C PRO A 226 -1.60 14.26 15.79
N TYR A 227 -2.85 13.90 15.45
CA TYR A 227 -3.99 14.82 15.44
C TYR A 227 -5.04 14.39 16.46
N GLY A 228 -5.74 15.36 17.06
CA GLY A 228 -6.75 15.11 18.07
C GLY A 228 -8.11 14.68 17.53
N GLY A 229 -8.27 14.54 16.21
CA GLY A 229 -9.50 14.12 15.55
C GLY A 229 -9.24 13.42 14.24
N PHE A 230 -10.20 12.56 13.86
CA PHE A 230 -10.19 11.82 12.62
C PHE A 230 -11.62 11.72 12.07
N SER A 231 -11.82 12.15 10.83
CA SER A 231 -13.13 12.21 10.19
C SER A 231 -13.20 11.28 8.98
N LEU A 232 -14.18 10.39 8.96
CA LEU A 232 -14.62 9.67 7.76
C LEU A 232 -15.72 10.50 7.12
N VAL A 233 -15.51 10.99 5.90
CA VAL A 233 -16.40 11.96 5.26
C VAL A 233 -16.96 11.40 3.98
N GLU A 234 -18.28 11.28 3.92
CA GLU A 234 -18.98 10.93 2.68
C GLU A 234 -18.77 12.01 1.62
N THR A 235 -18.43 11.59 0.42
CA THR A 235 -18.24 12.47 -0.72
C THR A 235 -19.12 12.05 -1.91
N PRO A 236 -19.64 13.03 -2.67
CA PRO A 236 -20.36 12.76 -3.91
C PRO A 236 -19.50 11.96 -4.90
N HIS A 237 -20.15 11.13 -5.73
CA HIS A 237 -19.45 10.26 -6.68
C HIS A 237 -18.59 11.03 -7.70
N LEU A 238 -18.94 12.28 -8.02
CA LEU A 238 -18.15 13.10 -8.94
C LEU A 238 -16.84 13.60 -8.35
N LEU A 239 -16.74 13.76 -7.03
CA LEU A 239 -15.51 14.19 -6.41
C LEU A 239 -14.46 13.08 -6.54
N ARG A 240 -13.23 13.43 -6.88
CA ARG A 240 -12.13 12.49 -7.00
C ARG A 240 -11.92 11.75 -5.68
N GLY A 241 -12.01 10.43 -5.71
CA GLY A 241 -12.01 9.59 -4.52
C GLY A 241 -10.71 8.86 -4.25
N PHE A 242 -9.78 8.81 -5.21
CA PHE A 242 -8.49 8.18 -4.97
C PHE A 242 -7.44 9.20 -4.56
N GLY A 243 -6.46 8.72 -3.79
CA GLY A 243 -5.61 9.55 -2.95
C GLY A 243 -4.68 10.51 -3.63
N GLY A 244 -4.52 10.44 -4.91
CA GLY A 244 -3.47 11.18 -5.59
C GLY A 244 -2.09 10.68 -5.18
N GLY A 245 -1.14 10.76 -6.06
CA GLY A 245 0.16 10.19 -5.82
C GLY A 245 0.24 8.74 -6.25
N TRP A 246 0.83 7.91 -5.44
CA TRP A 246 1.16 6.53 -5.78
C TRP A 246 -0.02 5.57 -5.72
N ARG A 247 -1.01 5.89 -4.90
CA ARG A 247 -2.14 5.01 -4.64
C ARG A 247 -3.27 5.27 -5.61
N LEU A 248 -3.69 4.22 -6.27
CA LEU A 248 -4.95 4.17 -7.01
C LEU A 248 -6.10 3.69 -6.12
N ASP A 249 -5.89 3.63 -4.80
CA ASP A 249 -6.94 3.36 -3.86
C ASP A 249 -8.07 4.40 -3.99
N SER A 250 -9.29 3.97 -3.86
CA SER A 250 -10.47 4.82 -4.02
C SER A 250 -10.62 5.84 -2.89
N VAL A 251 -9.81 5.72 -1.85
CA VAL A 251 -9.92 6.54 -0.65
C VAL A 251 -8.83 7.58 -0.62
N GLN A 252 -9.25 8.84 -0.71
CA GLN A 252 -8.35 9.96 -0.53
C GLN A 252 -8.15 10.21 0.95
N ALA A 253 -6.94 9.95 1.44
CA ALA A 253 -6.51 10.30 2.78
C ALA A 253 -5.93 11.71 2.82
N LEU A 254 -6.29 12.45 3.85
CA LEU A 254 -5.85 13.82 4.11
C LEU A 254 -5.49 13.95 5.60
N PRO A 255 -4.77 14.99 6.02
CA PRO A 255 -4.48 15.18 7.43
C PRO A 255 -5.75 15.16 8.29
N GLY A 256 -5.87 14.13 9.14
CA GLY A 256 -7.00 13.97 10.05
C GLY A 256 -8.32 13.53 9.41
N MET A 257 -8.33 13.11 8.13
CA MET A 257 -9.56 12.63 7.49
C MET A 257 -9.31 11.62 6.38
N VAL A 258 -10.35 10.84 6.08
CA VAL A 258 -10.45 9.95 4.92
C VAL A 258 -11.77 10.21 4.21
N LEU A 259 -11.70 10.31 2.88
CA LEU A 259 -12.87 10.53 2.04
C LEU A 259 -13.49 9.19 1.64
N MET A 260 -14.78 9.09 1.82
CA MET A 260 -15.54 7.88 1.53
C MET A 260 -16.62 8.19 0.48
N LYS A 261 -16.57 7.51 -0.65
CA LYS A 261 -17.55 7.70 -1.72
C LYS A 261 -18.99 7.39 -1.26
N GLU A 262 -19.95 8.19 -1.69
CA GLU A 262 -21.38 7.89 -1.47
C GLU A 262 -21.79 6.53 -2.04
N THR A 263 -21.11 6.07 -3.11
CA THR A 263 -21.34 4.76 -3.76
C THR A 263 -20.66 3.59 -3.04
N SER A 264 -19.91 3.83 -1.98
CA SER A 264 -19.26 2.79 -1.17
C SER A 264 -20.11 2.45 0.08
N PHE A 265 -19.52 2.42 1.27
CA PHE A 265 -20.19 2.09 2.53
C PHE A 265 -21.55 2.81 2.72
N PRO A 266 -21.72 4.12 2.40
CA PRO A 266 -22.98 4.80 2.66
C PRO A 266 -24.20 4.16 1.99
N THR A 267 -24.05 3.67 0.74
CA THR A 267 -25.16 3.12 -0.05
C THR A 267 -25.01 1.65 -0.42
N ALA A 268 -23.98 0.96 0.11
CA ALA A 268 -23.80 -0.47 -0.10
C ALA A 268 -25.00 -1.26 0.42
N ARG A 269 -25.39 -2.30 -0.31
CA ARG A 269 -26.62 -3.06 -0.04
C ARG A 269 -26.41 -4.19 0.97
N PHE A 270 -25.81 -3.88 2.12
CA PHE A 270 -25.54 -4.87 3.16
C PHE A 270 -26.79 -5.59 3.69
N ALA A 271 -27.94 -4.93 3.69
CA ALA A 271 -29.19 -5.54 4.14
C ALA A 271 -29.55 -6.84 3.40
N ARG A 272 -29.06 -7.02 2.15
CA ARG A 272 -29.32 -8.24 1.39
C ARG A 272 -28.76 -9.52 2.02
N PHE A 273 -27.70 -9.41 2.82
CA PHE A 273 -27.17 -10.56 3.57
C PHE A 273 -28.12 -11.09 4.64
N PHE A 274 -29.13 -10.32 5.00
CA PHE A 274 -30.10 -10.63 6.04
C PHE A 274 -31.51 -10.83 5.49
N ASP A 275 -31.69 -10.87 4.17
CA ASP A 275 -33.00 -11.03 3.52
C ASP A 275 -33.44 -12.50 3.41
N ASP A 276 -32.51 -13.45 3.41
CA ASP A 276 -32.82 -14.88 3.32
C ASP A 276 -33.01 -15.50 4.72
N PRO A 277 -34.20 -16.03 5.05
CA PRO A 277 -34.47 -16.62 6.34
C PRO A 277 -33.70 -17.92 6.63
N GLU A 278 -33.24 -18.66 5.60
CA GLU A 278 -32.44 -19.88 5.78
C GLU A 278 -31.00 -19.50 6.11
N GLU A 279 -30.40 -18.58 5.36
CA GLU A 279 -29.07 -18.04 5.63
C GLU A 279 -29.03 -17.36 7.02
N LEU A 280 -30.08 -16.63 7.40
CA LEU A 280 -30.16 -15.98 8.70
C LEU A 280 -30.11 -16.99 9.86
N ARG A 281 -30.79 -18.13 9.74
CA ARG A 281 -30.75 -19.20 10.75
C ARG A 281 -29.36 -19.85 10.84
N GLU A 282 -28.71 -20.08 9.70
CA GLU A 282 -27.35 -20.60 9.69
C GLU A 282 -26.37 -19.63 10.36
N LEU A 283 -26.56 -18.33 10.17
CA LEU A 283 -25.79 -17.28 10.83
C LEU A 283 -26.08 -17.20 12.33
N GLU A 284 -27.32 -17.39 12.76
CA GLU A 284 -27.68 -17.44 14.19
C GLU A 284 -27.01 -18.60 14.90
N ASP A 285 -26.87 -19.76 14.22
CA ASP A 285 -26.25 -20.97 14.76
C ASP A 285 -24.71 -20.97 14.65
N ALA A 286 -24.12 -20.04 13.88
CA ALA A 286 -22.68 -19.91 13.72
C ALA A 286 -22.00 -19.32 14.97
N GLU A 287 -20.70 -19.59 15.14
CA GLU A 287 -19.90 -19.01 16.22
C GLU A 287 -19.88 -17.47 16.13
N GLY A 288 -20.34 -16.79 17.17
CA GLY A 288 -20.50 -15.33 17.20
C GLY A 288 -21.85 -14.82 16.69
N GLY A 289 -22.67 -15.66 16.06
CA GLY A 289 -24.01 -15.32 15.58
C GLY A 289 -24.02 -14.17 14.57
N ILE A 290 -25.18 -13.53 14.42
CA ILE A 290 -25.37 -12.38 13.52
C ILE A 290 -24.41 -11.23 13.83
N ALA A 291 -24.11 -10.96 15.10
CA ALA A 291 -23.21 -9.88 15.48
C ALA A 291 -21.76 -10.17 15.04
N GLY A 292 -21.31 -11.43 15.17
CA GLY A 292 -20.01 -11.87 14.67
C GLY A 292 -19.90 -11.73 13.15
N PHE A 293 -20.92 -12.14 12.42
CA PHE A 293 -20.98 -11.99 10.98
C PHE A 293 -20.96 -10.52 10.55
N LYS A 294 -21.77 -9.65 11.17
CA LYS A 294 -21.75 -8.21 10.88
C LYS A 294 -20.38 -7.59 11.12
N ARG A 295 -19.71 -7.97 12.23
CA ARG A 295 -18.34 -7.53 12.49
C ARG A 295 -17.41 -7.95 11.36
N GLU A 296 -17.45 -9.22 10.95
CA GLU A 296 -16.60 -9.74 9.88
C GLU A 296 -16.86 -9.03 8.55
N VAL A 297 -18.11 -8.80 8.18
CA VAL A 297 -18.48 -8.05 6.96
C VAL A 297 -17.92 -6.65 6.98
N ILE A 298 -18.06 -5.91 8.10
CA ILE A 298 -17.60 -4.54 8.18
C ILE A 298 -16.06 -4.46 8.21
N GLU A 299 -15.40 -5.38 8.91
CA GLU A 299 -13.94 -5.47 8.92
C GLU A 299 -13.40 -5.74 7.52
N ARG A 300 -13.96 -6.70 6.79
CA ARG A 300 -13.57 -6.99 5.40
C ARG A 300 -13.86 -5.83 4.45
N PHE A 301 -14.98 -5.15 4.64
CA PHE A 301 -15.32 -3.98 3.84
C PHE A 301 -14.28 -2.87 4.00
N PHE A 302 -13.92 -2.53 5.23
CA PHE A 302 -12.91 -1.51 5.51
C PHE A 302 -11.47 -1.98 5.23
N ASP A 303 -11.24 -3.28 5.11
CA ASP A 303 -9.97 -3.84 4.64
C ASP A 303 -9.80 -3.71 3.11
N ASN A 304 -10.88 -3.45 2.39
CA ASN A 304 -10.85 -3.27 0.94
C ASN A 304 -10.80 -1.78 0.58
N ASP A 305 -9.66 -1.32 0.10
CA ASP A 305 -9.39 0.08 -0.22
C ASP A 305 -10.33 0.65 -1.29
N PHE A 306 -10.84 -0.19 -2.19
CA PHE A 306 -11.72 0.26 -3.27
C PHE A 306 -13.17 0.41 -2.86
N THR A 307 -13.61 -0.28 -1.83
CA THR A 307 -15.00 -0.31 -1.43
C THR A 307 -15.38 0.74 -0.40
N GLY A 308 -14.44 1.34 0.25
CA GLY A 308 -14.72 2.36 1.25
C GLY A 308 -13.48 2.78 1.97
N GLY A 309 -12.43 2.08 1.61
CA GLY A 309 -11.14 2.26 2.18
C GLY A 309 -11.00 1.62 3.56
N ASN A 310 -9.88 1.00 3.77
CA ASN A 310 -9.43 0.68 5.09
C ASN A 310 -9.08 2.00 5.79
N ILE A 311 -9.83 2.34 6.84
CA ILE A 311 -9.58 3.58 7.59
C ILE A 311 -8.14 3.66 8.12
N PHE A 312 -7.47 2.53 8.30
CA PHE A 312 -6.09 2.49 8.74
C PHE A 312 -5.11 2.62 7.58
N LEU A 313 -5.37 2.01 6.43
CA LEU A 313 -4.59 2.24 5.22
C LEU A 313 -4.74 3.68 4.74
N GLY A 314 -5.97 4.18 4.64
CA GLY A 314 -6.24 5.57 4.32
C GLY A 314 -5.71 6.56 5.36
N ALA A 315 -5.68 6.18 6.64
CA ALA A 315 -5.16 6.99 7.72
C ALA A 315 -3.66 6.83 7.96
N SER A 316 -3.01 5.82 7.42
CA SER A 316 -1.61 5.48 7.73
C SER A 316 -0.64 6.62 7.46
N SER A 317 -0.86 7.38 6.40
CA SER A 317 -0.05 8.55 6.05
C SER A 317 0.00 9.62 7.14
N ASN A 318 -1.03 9.69 8.00
CA ASN A 318 -1.05 10.64 9.12
C ASN A 318 0.06 10.36 10.15
N PHE A 319 0.54 9.14 10.25
CA PHE A 319 1.55 8.77 11.24
C PHE A 319 2.98 9.07 10.79
N VAL A 320 3.26 9.04 9.50
CA VAL A 320 4.60 9.27 8.93
C VAL A 320 4.58 10.29 7.80
N ALA A 321 3.94 9.98 6.68
CA ALA A 321 4.03 10.78 5.46
C ALA A 321 3.51 12.22 5.62
N TYR A 322 2.54 12.45 6.53
CA TYR A 322 2.06 13.81 6.84
C TYR A 322 2.86 14.51 7.93
N GLN A 323 3.92 13.90 8.45
CA GLN A 323 4.78 14.51 9.44
C GLN A 323 6.19 14.77 8.92
N THR A 324 6.67 13.99 7.97
CA THR A 324 7.97 14.14 7.31
C THR A 324 7.96 13.42 5.97
N SER A 325 8.80 13.81 5.05
CA SER A 325 8.95 13.17 3.74
C SER A 325 10.36 13.24 3.23
N ALA A 326 10.68 12.32 2.30
CA ALA A 326 11.94 12.37 1.60
C ALA A 326 11.97 13.49 0.55
N THR A 327 13.16 14.01 0.26
CA THR A 327 13.45 14.99 -0.76
C THR A 327 14.68 14.59 -1.58
N GLY A 328 14.91 15.23 -2.73
CA GLY A 328 16.05 14.98 -3.59
C GLY A 328 15.92 13.73 -4.46
N ARG A 329 17.04 13.25 -4.99
CA ARG A 329 17.06 12.10 -5.90
C ARG A 329 16.53 10.84 -5.21
N GLY A 330 15.58 10.17 -5.83
CA GLY A 330 14.96 8.96 -5.30
C GLY A 330 13.93 9.20 -4.19
N ALA A 331 13.58 10.46 -3.91
CA ALA A 331 12.60 10.81 -2.88
C ALA A 331 11.27 10.10 -3.05
N ILE A 332 10.82 9.97 -4.28
CA ILE A 332 9.57 9.32 -4.63
C ILE A 332 9.58 7.85 -4.19
N ALA A 333 10.63 7.12 -4.52
CA ALA A 333 10.79 5.72 -4.12
C ALA A 333 10.90 5.57 -2.60
N LEU A 334 11.65 6.46 -1.95
CA LEU A 334 11.75 6.46 -0.49
C LEU A 334 10.41 6.69 0.18
N ASN A 335 9.65 7.69 -0.24
CA ASN A 335 8.32 7.98 0.31
C ASN A 335 7.37 6.80 0.11
N TYR A 336 7.40 6.17 -1.07
CA TYR A 336 6.63 4.97 -1.34
C TYR A 336 6.99 3.81 -0.40
N VAL A 337 8.28 3.50 -0.26
CA VAL A 337 8.75 2.41 0.62
C VAL A 337 8.39 2.67 2.07
N LEU A 338 8.51 3.93 2.54
CA LEU A 338 8.15 4.28 3.92
C LEU A 338 6.66 4.14 4.19
N ASP A 339 5.83 4.52 3.24
CA ASP A 339 4.38 4.38 3.33
C ASP A 339 3.97 2.89 3.38
N GLU A 340 4.57 2.05 2.53
CA GLU A 340 4.40 0.60 2.58
C GLU A 340 4.83 -0.03 3.91
N LEU A 341 6.00 0.37 4.40
CA LEU A 341 6.51 -0.13 5.68
C LEU A 341 5.58 0.23 6.84
N PHE A 342 5.06 1.45 6.85
CA PHE A 342 4.14 1.88 7.90
C PHE A 342 2.79 1.17 7.81
N ASN A 343 2.22 1.06 6.61
CA ASN A 343 0.98 0.31 6.41
C ASN A 343 1.10 -1.11 6.95
N ARG A 344 2.15 -1.80 6.57
CA ARG A 344 2.42 -3.16 7.03
C ARG A 344 2.66 -3.25 8.54
N LEU A 345 3.32 -2.24 9.11
CA LEU A 345 3.57 -2.16 10.55
C LEU A 345 2.27 -2.09 11.36
N VAL A 346 1.31 -1.29 10.91
CA VAL A 346 0.07 -1.00 11.64
C VAL A 346 -1.02 -2.02 11.33
N THR A 347 -1.23 -2.33 10.06
CA THR A 347 -2.33 -3.19 9.62
C THR A 347 -1.94 -4.67 9.51
N GLY A 348 -0.65 -4.98 9.46
CA GLY A 348 -0.14 -6.32 9.12
C GLY A 348 -0.30 -6.67 7.65
N LYS A 349 -0.86 -5.78 6.84
CA LYS A 349 -1.13 -5.97 5.41
C LYS A 349 -0.28 -5.04 4.57
N ARG A 350 -0.06 -5.41 3.32
CA ARG A 350 0.58 -4.53 2.35
C ARG A 350 -0.41 -3.45 1.93
N GLY A 351 0.08 -2.23 1.74
CA GLY A 351 -0.72 -1.14 1.24
C GLY A 351 -0.92 -1.20 -0.28
N TYR A 352 0.00 -1.90 -0.95
CA TYR A 352 -0.03 -2.13 -2.40
C TYR A 352 0.07 -3.62 -2.71
N PHE A 353 -0.55 -4.05 -3.79
CA PHE A 353 -0.43 -5.42 -4.25
C PHE A 353 0.99 -5.69 -4.74
N SER A 354 1.63 -6.73 -4.21
CA SER A 354 2.85 -7.25 -4.80
C SER A 354 2.49 -8.21 -5.93
N ALA A 355 3.36 -8.30 -6.94
CA ALA A 355 3.22 -9.27 -8.02
C ALA A 355 3.15 -10.73 -7.51
N HIS A 356 3.66 -11.01 -6.31
CA HIS A 356 3.61 -12.34 -5.69
C HIS A 356 2.27 -12.73 -5.05
N GLU A 357 1.43 -11.76 -4.66
CA GLU A 357 0.13 -12.06 -4.06
C GLU A 357 -0.95 -12.41 -5.09
N PHE A 358 -0.72 -12.07 -6.36
CA PHE A 358 -1.62 -12.40 -7.46
C PHE A 358 -1.62 -13.88 -7.87
N ASP A 359 -0.62 -14.66 -7.52
CA ASP A 359 -0.60 -16.10 -7.80
C ASP A 359 -1.61 -16.92 -6.98
N SER A 360 -2.21 -16.36 -5.95
CA SER A 360 -3.37 -16.97 -5.29
C SER A 360 -4.67 -16.54 -5.96
N GLN A 361 -4.93 -17.01 -7.18
CA GLN A 361 -6.21 -16.80 -7.88
C GLN A 361 -7.44 -17.11 -7.01
N MET A 362 -7.30 -17.95 -5.99
CA MET A 362 -8.37 -18.28 -5.05
C MET A 362 -8.72 -17.12 -4.10
N GLY A 363 -7.75 -16.31 -3.68
CA GLY A 363 -8.01 -15.14 -2.82
C GLY A 363 -8.73 -14.02 -3.57
N VAL A 364 -8.32 -13.74 -4.80
CA VAL A 364 -8.94 -12.71 -5.65
C VAL A 364 -10.37 -13.11 -6.04
N THR A 365 -10.61 -14.39 -6.37
CA THR A 365 -11.94 -14.87 -6.73
C THR A 365 -12.90 -14.82 -5.54
N MET A 366 -12.47 -15.17 -4.33
CA MET A 366 -13.32 -15.08 -3.14
C MET A 366 -13.58 -13.63 -2.71
N MET A 367 -12.57 -12.75 -2.74
CA MET A 367 -12.77 -11.33 -2.46
C MET A 367 -13.60 -10.65 -3.56
N GLY A 368 -13.37 -10.98 -4.84
CA GLY A 368 -14.16 -10.51 -5.95
C GLY A 368 -15.63 -10.88 -5.80
N THR A 369 -15.93 -12.13 -5.46
CA THR A 369 -17.31 -12.60 -5.27
C THR A 369 -18.00 -11.87 -4.11
N MET A 370 -17.31 -11.63 -2.98
CA MET A 370 -17.88 -10.85 -1.88
C MET A 370 -18.01 -9.36 -2.20
N SER A 371 -17.03 -8.78 -2.90
CA SER A 371 -17.10 -7.40 -3.36
C SER A 371 -18.24 -7.20 -4.37
N ASP A 372 -18.42 -8.15 -5.27
CA ASP A 372 -19.53 -8.17 -6.25
C ASP A 372 -20.90 -8.29 -5.55
N MET A 373 -20.99 -9.08 -4.48
CA MET A 373 -22.20 -9.21 -3.67
C MET A 373 -22.53 -7.92 -2.88
N ILE A 374 -21.50 -7.21 -2.40
CA ILE A 374 -21.68 -6.00 -1.58
C ILE A 374 -21.94 -4.75 -2.43
N GLN A 375 -21.24 -4.61 -3.55
CA GLN A 375 -21.25 -3.38 -4.34
C GLN A 375 -21.73 -3.54 -5.77
N GLY A 376 -21.78 -4.76 -6.29
CA GLY A 376 -21.89 -4.98 -7.73
C GLY A 376 -20.66 -4.41 -8.46
N GLU A 377 -19.88 -5.24 -9.02
CA GLU A 377 -18.86 -5.05 -10.07
C GLU A 377 -17.67 -4.08 -9.84
N SER A 378 -17.75 -3.07 -8.94
CA SER A 378 -16.77 -1.98 -8.96
C SER A 378 -15.40 -2.31 -8.31
N GLY A 379 -15.36 -3.03 -7.20
CA GLY A 379 -14.11 -3.29 -6.46
C GLY A 379 -13.21 -4.30 -7.16
N ALA A 380 -13.76 -5.44 -7.56
CA ALA A 380 -13.02 -6.50 -8.26
C ALA A 380 -12.41 -6.03 -9.60
N ILE A 381 -13.02 -5.02 -10.20
CA ILE A 381 -12.62 -4.45 -11.48
C ILE A 381 -11.33 -3.63 -11.33
N ILE A 382 -11.24 -2.80 -10.30
CA ILE A 382 -10.07 -1.96 -10.07
C ILE A 382 -8.87 -2.80 -9.61
N ASP A 383 -9.10 -3.77 -8.75
CA ASP A 383 -8.10 -4.78 -8.39
C ASP A 383 -7.55 -5.50 -9.62
N SER A 384 -8.44 -5.90 -10.54
CA SER A 384 -8.07 -6.52 -11.81
C SER A 384 -7.27 -5.59 -12.71
N ILE A 385 -7.60 -4.29 -12.77
CA ILE A 385 -6.84 -3.30 -13.57
C ILE A 385 -5.42 -3.16 -13.02
N ILE A 386 -5.27 -2.97 -11.71
CA ILE A 386 -3.96 -2.82 -11.08
C ILE A 386 -3.14 -4.09 -11.29
N ALA A 387 -3.72 -5.25 -11.05
CA ALA A 387 -3.07 -6.53 -11.26
C ALA A 387 -2.55 -6.71 -12.67
N ASN A 388 -3.45 -6.57 -13.63
CA ASN A 388 -3.09 -6.72 -15.04
C ASN A 388 -2.05 -5.71 -15.49
N THR A 389 -2.05 -4.51 -14.87
CA THR A 389 -1.08 -3.46 -15.21
C THR A 389 0.30 -3.79 -14.65
N VAL A 390 0.40 -4.22 -13.40
CA VAL A 390 1.68 -4.56 -12.74
C VAL A 390 2.31 -5.82 -13.33
N GLN A 391 1.53 -6.79 -13.81
CA GLN A 391 2.04 -8.03 -14.40
C GLN A 391 2.49 -7.89 -15.87
N ARG A 392 2.28 -6.77 -16.53
CA ARG A 392 2.69 -6.59 -17.93
C ARG A 392 4.21 -6.75 -18.08
N PRO A 393 4.68 -7.48 -19.11
CA PRO A 393 6.12 -7.62 -19.39
C PRO A 393 6.86 -6.30 -19.47
N ALA A 394 6.23 -5.26 -20.02
CA ALA A 394 6.80 -3.91 -20.12
C ALA A 394 7.13 -3.28 -18.75
N VAL A 395 6.38 -3.60 -17.70
CA VAL A 395 6.67 -3.12 -16.33
C VAL A 395 7.96 -3.75 -15.81
N TRP A 396 8.13 -5.05 -16.02
CA TRP A 396 9.37 -5.76 -15.65
C TRP A 396 10.56 -5.26 -16.46
N ASP A 397 10.41 -5.07 -17.77
CA ASP A 397 11.49 -4.54 -18.62
C ASP A 397 11.95 -3.17 -18.11
N ARG A 398 11.01 -2.30 -17.76
CA ARG A 398 11.33 -0.98 -17.19
C ARG A 398 11.95 -1.11 -15.79
N ALA A 399 11.45 -1.98 -14.94
CA ALA A 399 11.98 -2.22 -13.59
C ALA A 399 13.42 -2.74 -13.61
N LEU A 400 13.77 -3.58 -14.59
CA LEU A 400 15.12 -4.10 -14.76
C LEU A 400 16.08 -3.09 -15.41
N ALA A 401 15.55 -2.19 -16.25
CA ALA A 401 16.34 -1.19 -16.97
C ALA A 401 16.66 0.07 -16.14
N SER A 402 15.88 0.35 -15.09
CA SER A 402 15.98 1.61 -14.33
C SER A 402 16.18 1.37 -12.85
N SER A 403 17.05 2.16 -12.23
CA SER A 403 17.10 2.26 -10.76
C SER A 403 15.85 3.00 -10.26
N LEU A 404 15.53 2.81 -8.98
CA LEU A 404 14.41 3.52 -8.36
C LEU A 404 14.63 5.05 -8.28
N ALA A 405 15.91 5.47 -8.21
CA ALA A 405 16.27 6.89 -8.19
C ALA A 405 16.14 7.60 -9.56
N GLU A 406 16.04 6.83 -10.65
CA GLU A 406 15.89 7.36 -12.01
C GLU A 406 14.44 7.46 -12.47
N LEU A 407 13.50 6.97 -11.67
CA LEU A 407 12.09 7.03 -12.01
C LEU A 407 11.57 8.47 -11.89
N ASP A 408 11.13 9.01 -13.00
CA ASP A 408 10.53 10.34 -13.09
C ASP A 408 9.07 10.22 -13.55
N PRO A 409 8.11 10.57 -12.71
CA PRO A 409 6.70 10.50 -13.06
C PRO A 409 6.29 11.49 -14.15
N SER A 410 7.12 12.50 -14.44
CA SER A 410 6.86 13.45 -15.53
C SER A 410 7.03 12.82 -16.91
N ASP A 411 7.84 11.76 -17.03
CA ASP A 411 8.09 11.08 -18.31
C ASP A 411 6.98 10.09 -18.65
N ASP A 412 6.63 9.22 -17.69
CA ASP A 412 5.62 8.17 -17.86
C ASP A 412 5.00 7.81 -16.50
N PRO A 413 4.00 8.58 -16.05
CA PRO A 413 3.41 8.42 -14.71
C PRO A 413 2.87 7.03 -14.43
N ALA A 414 2.21 6.39 -15.40
CA ALA A 414 1.62 5.08 -15.23
C ALA A 414 2.70 3.99 -15.07
N GLN A 415 3.75 4.04 -15.89
CA GLN A 415 4.87 3.11 -15.78
C GLN A 415 5.63 3.28 -14.47
N VAL A 416 5.86 4.53 -14.05
CA VAL A 416 6.54 4.81 -12.78
C VAL A 416 5.74 4.24 -11.61
N LEU A 417 4.43 4.45 -11.57
CA LEU A 417 3.59 3.87 -10.53
C LEU A 417 3.68 2.34 -10.49
N ASN A 418 3.62 1.69 -11.67
CA ASN A 418 3.69 0.24 -11.76
C ASN A 418 5.05 -0.32 -11.31
N VAL A 419 6.15 0.34 -11.70
CA VAL A 419 7.49 -0.05 -11.24
C VAL A 419 7.65 0.18 -9.74
N MET A 420 7.04 1.26 -9.19
CA MET A 420 7.02 1.47 -7.74
C MET A 420 6.24 0.39 -7.00
N ALA A 421 5.06 0.01 -7.49
CA ALA A 421 4.28 -1.07 -6.91
C ALA A 421 5.04 -2.40 -6.92
N LEU A 422 5.72 -2.70 -8.04
CA LEU A 422 6.50 -3.92 -8.18
C LEU A 422 7.79 -3.90 -7.35
N LYS A 423 8.67 -2.90 -7.60
CA LYS A 423 10.04 -2.87 -7.08
C LYS A 423 10.12 -2.24 -5.69
N GLY A 424 9.42 -1.14 -5.47
CA GLY A 424 9.36 -0.47 -4.18
C GLY A 424 8.61 -1.29 -3.13
N GLY A 425 7.51 -1.92 -3.51
CA GLY A 425 6.79 -2.84 -2.64
C GLY A 425 7.66 -4.02 -2.19
N ALA A 426 8.40 -4.64 -3.12
CA ALA A 426 9.32 -5.73 -2.78
C ALA A 426 10.50 -5.26 -1.91
N VAL A 427 11.01 -4.04 -2.11
CA VAL A 427 12.02 -3.45 -1.21
C VAL A 427 11.45 -3.29 0.20
N ALA A 428 10.22 -2.81 0.34
CA ALA A 428 9.57 -2.71 1.64
C ALA A 428 9.42 -4.10 2.31
N ASP A 429 9.13 -5.14 1.55
CA ASP A 429 9.08 -6.52 2.05
C ASP A 429 10.43 -7.00 2.56
N VAL A 430 11.49 -6.79 1.78
CA VAL A 430 12.87 -7.14 2.18
C VAL A 430 13.25 -6.44 3.48
N LEU A 431 12.94 -5.16 3.59
CA LEU A 431 13.22 -4.40 4.81
C LEU A 431 12.39 -4.91 6.00
N TYR A 432 11.10 -5.11 5.80
CA TYR A 432 10.21 -5.52 6.88
C TYR A 432 10.55 -6.91 7.42
N ASP A 433 10.72 -7.88 6.55
CA ASP A 433 11.01 -9.26 6.93
C ASP A 433 12.47 -9.43 7.36
N GLY A 434 13.41 -8.73 6.73
CA GLY A 434 14.83 -8.82 7.07
C GLY A 434 15.23 -8.09 8.37
N LEU A 435 14.53 -7.00 8.72
CA LEU A 435 14.78 -6.26 9.97
C LEU A 435 13.83 -6.68 11.09
N GLY A 436 12.62 -7.02 10.73
CA GLY A 436 11.53 -7.31 11.65
C GLY A 436 10.83 -6.05 12.20
N ARG A 437 9.61 -6.25 12.64
CA ARG A 437 8.65 -5.21 13.05
C ARG A 437 9.22 -4.14 13.99
N GLN A 438 9.97 -4.56 15.02
CA GLN A 438 10.49 -3.64 16.04
C GLN A 438 11.55 -2.67 15.48
N ARG A 439 12.44 -3.15 14.60
CA ARG A 439 13.49 -2.32 14.01
C ARG A 439 12.92 -1.35 12.98
N ILE A 440 11.91 -1.78 12.21
CA ILE A 440 11.19 -0.90 11.29
C ILE A 440 10.48 0.21 12.06
N ALA A 441 9.76 -0.13 13.14
CA ALA A 441 9.11 0.87 13.97
C ALA A 441 10.12 1.89 14.53
N LYS A 442 11.27 1.42 15.02
CA LYS A 442 12.35 2.28 15.51
C LYS A 442 12.89 3.21 14.43
N LEU A 443 13.03 2.72 13.19
CA LEU A 443 13.49 3.53 12.06
C LEU A 443 12.49 4.63 11.71
N LEU A 444 11.22 4.28 11.54
CA LEU A 444 10.18 5.24 11.20
C LEU A 444 9.98 6.29 12.32
N ALA A 445 9.99 5.87 13.58
CA ALA A 445 9.91 6.78 14.71
C ALA A 445 11.11 7.75 14.76
N ALA A 446 12.32 7.27 14.49
CA ALA A 446 13.52 8.12 14.45
C ALA A 446 13.49 9.14 13.31
N LEU A 447 12.94 8.78 12.15
CA LEU A 447 12.75 9.71 11.03
C LEU A 447 11.75 10.79 11.40
N VAL A 448 10.59 10.42 11.94
CA VAL A 448 9.57 11.38 12.38
C VAL A 448 10.09 12.28 13.49
N ASP A 449 10.80 11.75 14.48
CA ASP A 449 11.34 12.53 15.58
C ASP A 449 12.40 13.56 15.11
N ARG A 450 13.27 13.13 14.18
CA ARG A 450 14.38 13.96 13.68
C ARG A 450 13.95 15.01 12.68
N TYR A 451 12.98 14.68 11.82
CA TYR A 451 12.60 15.49 10.66
C TYR A 451 11.14 15.96 10.65
N ARG A 452 10.48 15.95 11.81
CA ARG A 452 9.08 16.40 11.93
C ARG A 452 8.88 17.83 11.39
N GLY A 453 7.93 17.97 10.46
CA GLY A 453 7.64 19.23 9.79
C GLY A 453 8.73 19.67 8.80
N GLY A 454 9.58 18.74 8.36
CA GLY A 454 10.64 18.95 7.39
C GLY A 454 10.93 17.70 6.57
N HIS A 455 12.08 17.68 5.93
CA HIS A 455 12.47 16.70 4.94
C HIS A 455 13.80 16.03 5.29
N PHE A 456 14.04 14.89 4.68
CA PHE A 456 15.32 14.18 4.70
C PHE A 456 15.63 13.64 3.30
N ASP A 457 16.90 13.46 2.98
CA ASP A 457 17.33 12.82 1.74
C ASP A 457 17.73 11.34 1.95
N ALA A 458 18.10 10.67 0.87
CA ALA A 458 18.52 9.26 0.91
C ALA A 458 19.75 9.02 1.79
N VAL A 459 20.68 9.99 1.84
CA VAL A 459 21.89 9.90 2.68
C VAL A 459 21.51 10.01 4.16
N GLU A 460 20.61 10.92 4.49
CA GLU A 460 20.09 11.11 5.84
C GLU A 460 19.26 9.92 6.30
N PHE A 461 18.50 9.29 5.40
CA PHE A 461 17.78 8.05 5.66
C PHE A 461 18.73 6.93 6.09
N VAL A 462 19.77 6.64 5.28
CA VAL A 462 20.78 5.62 5.59
C VAL A 462 21.55 5.98 6.86
N ARG A 463 21.93 7.24 7.04
CA ARG A 463 22.59 7.70 8.27
C ARG A 463 21.73 7.49 9.50
N THR A 464 20.45 7.87 9.42
CA THR A 464 19.50 7.69 10.52
C THR A 464 19.35 6.21 10.89
N SER A 465 19.28 5.32 9.90
CA SER A 465 19.21 3.89 10.16
C SER A 465 20.44 3.37 10.90
N LYS A 466 21.64 3.79 10.50
CA LYS A 466 22.90 3.42 11.15
C LYS A 466 23.01 3.97 12.58
N ASP A 467 22.65 5.25 12.78
CA ASP A 467 22.72 5.91 14.09
C ASP A 467 21.87 5.18 15.15
N ILE A 468 20.77 4.59 14.76
CA ILE A 468 19.90 3.81 15.66
C ILE A 468 20.25 2.32 15.73
N GLY A 469 21.33 1.88 15.05
CA GLY A 469 21.77 0.51 15.02
C GLY A 469 20.90 -0.41 14.14
N VAL A 470 20.27 0.14 13.12
CA VAL A 470 19.49 -0.57 12.10
C VAL A 470 20.22 -0.41 10.76
N ASP A 471 21.11 -1.35 10.42
CA ASP A 471 21.83 -1.28 9.16
C ASP A 471 21.03 -1.95 8.03
N ILE A 472 20.63 -1.15 7.05
CA ILE A 472 19.83 -1.59 5.89
C ILE A 472 20.67 -1.98 4.68
N GLU A 473 21.89 -1.43 4.54
CA GLU A 473 22.76 -1.69 3.39
C GLU A 473 23.05 -3.19 3.18
N PRO A 474 23.29 -3.97 4.24
CA PRO A 474 23.52 -5.38 4.04
C PRO A 474 22.35 -6.15 3.43
N LEU A 475 21.11 -5.68 3.57
CA LEU A 475 19.93 -6.34 3.04
C LEU A 475 19.68 -6.00 1.57
N LEU A 476 19.95 -4.76 1.18
CA LEU A 476 19.50 -4.19 -0.07
C LEU A 476 20.63 -3.76 -1.02
N GLY A 477 21.89 -3.64 -0.52
CA GLY A 477 22.93 -2.97 -1.28
C GLY A 477 22.54 -1.52 -1.60
N ASP A 478 22.91 -1.03 -2.76
CA ASP A 478 22.48 0.30 -3.24
C ASP A 478 21.19 0.20 -4.07
N TRP A 479 20.14 -0.29 -3.42
CA TRP A 479 18.83 -0.55 -4.02
C TRP A 479 18.18 0.66 -4.69
N LEU A 480 18.56 1.85 -4.27
CA LEU A 480 17.99 3.10 -4.78
C LEU A 480 18.64 3.51 -6.11
N ASN A 481 19.97 3.38 -6.21
CA ASN A 481 20.73 3.84 -7.39
C ASN A 481 21.07 2.72 -8.38
N GLU A 482 21.01 1.45 -7.97
CA GLU A 482 21.28 0.31 -8.82
C GLU A 482 20.01 -0.36 -9.33
N ALA A 483 20.02 -0.74 -10.61
CA ALA A 483 18.93 -1.52 -11.21
C ALA A 483 19.08 -3.02 -10.96
N ALA A 484 20.32 -3.48 -10.68
CA ALA A 484 20.66 -4.89 -10.53
C ALA A 484 19.85 -5.58 -9.43
N LEU A 485 19.38 -6.79 -9.72
CA LEU A 485 18.62 -7.64 -8.81
C LEU A 485 19.36 -8.94 -8.55
N PRO A 486 19.16 -9.60 -7.39
CA PRO A 486 19.64 -10.96 -7.15
C PRO A 486 18.95 -11.95 -8.06
N GLY A 487 19.62 -13.08 -8.33
CA GLY A 487 19.07 -14.21 -9.08
C GLY A 487 19.40 -15.52 -8.38
N PHE A 488 18.38 -16.28 -7.99
CA PHE A 488 18.56 -17.51 -7.21
C PHE A 488 18.51 -18.74 -8.08
N LEU A 489 19.54 -19.56 -7.97
CA LEU A 489 19.62 -20.91 -8.49
C LEU A 489 19.41 -21.90 -7.35
N VAL A 490 18.70 -22.99 -7.60
CA VAL A 490 18.37 -23.99 -6.57
C VAL A 490 18.77 -25.38 -7.06
N SER A 491 19.40 -26.17 -6.20
CA SER A 491 19.74 -27.57 -6.51
C SER A 491 18.54 -28.50 -6.35
N ASN A 492 18.68 -29.73 -6.82
CA ASN A 492 17.74 -30.80 -6.50
C ASN A 492 17.57 -30.94 -4.99
N VAL A 493 16.35 -31.24 -4.57
CA VAL A 493 15.99 -31.50 -3.18
C VAL A 493 16.43 -32.89 -2.77
N ILE A 494 17.01 -33.01 -1.59
CA ILE A 494 17.27 -34.28 -0.91
C ILE A 494 16.33 -34.36 0.29
N ALA A 495 15.49 -35.37 0.32
CA ALA A 495 14.54 -35.59 1.42
C ALA A 495 14.77 -36.98 2.02
N GLU A 496 15.05 -37.04 3.32
CA GLU A 496 15.45 -38.26 4.02
C GLU A 496 14.65 -38.45 5.30
N ARG A 497 14.40 -39.71 5.66
CA ARG A 497 13.90 -40.05 6.98
C ARG A 497 15.06 -40.16 7.96
N LEU A 498 14.96 -39.48 9.11
CA LEU A 498 15.99 -39.49 10.15
C LEU A 498 15.93 -40.77 11.00
N ALA A 499 17.07 -41.17 11.53
CA ALA A 499 17.14 -42.20 12.55
C ALA A 499 16.41 -41.77 13.83
N GLU A 500 15.74 -42.70 14.50
CA GLU A 500 15.07 -42.39 15.76
C GLU A 500 16.10 -42.01 16.83
N SER A 501 15.88 -40.87 17.44
CA SER A 501 16.63 -40.40 18.61
C SER A 501 15.63 -40.27 19.76
N ASP A 502 16.00 -40.69 20.96
CA ASP A 502 15.11 -40.73 22.14
C ASP A 502 14.47 -39.38 22.49
N ASN A 503 14.98 -38.27 21.97
CA ASN A 503 14.49 -36.91 22.21
C ASN A 503 14.12 -36.13 20.95
N ALA A 504 14.19 -36.72 19.74
CA ALA A 504 13.99 -35.96 18.51
C ALA A 504 12.49 -35.88 18.12
N LYS A 505 11.97 -34.65 18.06
CA LYS A 505 10.62 -34.38 17.52
C LYS A 505 10.58 -34.42 15.99
N ALA A 506 11.70 -34.21 15.30
CA ALA A 506 11.83 -34.23 13.86
C ALA A 506 12.09 -35.64 13.34
N GLN A 507 11.35 -36.05 12.31
CA GLN A 507 11.49 -37.37 11.67
C GLN A 507 12.00 -37.29 10.22
N TYR A 508 11.95 -36.11 9.63
CA TYR A 508 12.37 -35.88 8.24
C TYR A 508 13.29 -34.67 8.15
N GLN A 509 14.32 -34.82 7.31
CA GLN A 509 15.25 -33.76 6.91
C GLN A 509 15.06 -33.51 5.42
N VAL A 510 14.93 -32.25 5.04
CA VAL A 510 15.01 -31.80 3.65
C VAL A 510 16.25 -30.92 3.52
N ARG A 511 17.02 -31.11 2.45
CA ARG A 511 18.21 -30.31 2.14
C ARG A 511 18.25 -29.98 0.65
N PHE A 512 18.68 -28.76 0.35
CA PHE A 512 18.98 -28.30 -1.00
C PHE A 512 19.91 -27.10 -0.94
N HIS A 513 20.59 -26.81 -2.03
CA HIS A 513 21.46 -25.64 -2.12
C HIS A 513 20.74 -24.49 -2.81
N VAL A 514 21.02 -23.27 -2.37
CA VAL A 514 20.59 -22.03 -3.01
C VAL A 514 21.85 -21.19 -3.27
N ARG A 515 21.98 -20.71 -4.51
CA ARG A 515 23.04 -19.80 -4.93
C ARG A 515 22.43 -18.52 -5.44
N ASN A 516 22.97 -17.40 -5.01
CA ASN A 516 22.74 -16.12 -5.69
C ASN A 516 23.83 -15.97 -6.76
N ASP A 517 23.44 -16.04 -8.02
CA ASP A 517 24.40 -15.99 -9.14
C ASP A 517 24.60 -14.57 -9.71
N GLU A 518 24.05 -13.58 -9.03
CA GLU A 518 24.16 -12.15 -9.36
C GLU A 518 24.99 -11.40 -8.31
N ALA A 519 25.44 -10.20 -8.67
CA ALA A 519 26.23 -9.35 -7.77
C ALA A 519 25.40 -8.73 -6.63
N ALA A 520 24.12 -8.40 -6.91
CA ALA A 520 23.24 -7.80 -5.93
C ALA A 520 22.90 -8.78 -4.79
N PRO A 521 22.93 -8.36 -3.52
CA PRO A 521 22.49 -9.19 -2.41
C PRO A 521 20.97 -9.41 -2.48
N GLY A 522 20.51 -10.53 -1.94
CA GLY A 522 19.09 -10.86 -1.95
C GLY A 522 18.60 -11.55 -0.70
N LEU A 523 17.31 -11.58 -0.55
CA LEU A 523 16.57 -12.26 0.49
C LEU A 523 15.68 -13.34 -0.12
N PHE A 524 15.60 -14.49 0.52
CA PHE A 524 14.62 -15.52 0.21
C PHE A 524 14.13 -16.17 1.50
N ARG A 525 12.96 -16.76 1.45
CA ARG A 525 12.46 -17.65 2.51
C ARG A 525 11.97 -18.95 1.89
N VAL A 526 11.80 -19.96 2.73
CA VAL A 526 11.24 -21.24 2.30
C VAL A 526 9.90 -21.44 2.98
N ARG A 527 8.88 -21.66 2.16
CA ARG A 527 7.55 -22.06 2.59
C ARG A 527 7.37 -23.53 2.31
N TYR A 528 6.96 -24.29 3.29
CA TYR A 528 6.79 -25.73 3.10
C TYR A 528 5.58 -26.27 3.85
N MET A 529 5.00 -27.30 3.27
CA MET A 529 3.88 -28.03 3.84
C MET A 529 4.33 -29.45 4.17
N SER A 530 3.98 -29.92 5.36
CA SER A 530 4.22 -31.29 5.79
C SER A 530 2.92 -31.94 6.26
N GLY A 531 2.81 -33.26 6.11
CA GLY A 531 1.62 -33.96 6.57
C GLY A 531 1.59 -35.42 6.15
N ASN A 532 0.69 -36.18 6.72
CA ASN A 532 0.52 -37.59 6.44
C ASN A 532 -0.74 -37.85 5.61
N ARG A 533 -0.59 -38.04 4.30
CA ARG A 533 -1.71 -38.31 3.37
C ARG A 533 -2.57 -39.53 3.75
N LYS A 534 -2.08 -40.44 4.60
CA LYS A 534 -2.81 -41.62 5.04
C LYS A 534 -3.80 -41.37 6.19
N ARG A 535 -3.66 -40.27 6.90
CA ARG A 535 -4.63 -39.82 7.91
C ARG A 535 -5.70 -38.94 7.28
N ARG A 536 -6.59 -39.53 6.48
CA ARG A 536 -7.81 -38.87 6.01
C ARG A 536 -8.85 -38.87 7.16
N SER A 537 -8.67 -38.06 8.19
CA SER A 537 -9.81 -37.60 8.99
C SER A 537 -10.45 -36.41 8.26
N ARG A 538 -11.75 -36.20 8.44
CA ARG A 538 -12.50 -35.08 7.85
C ARG A 538 -11.96 -33.71 8.29
N ASP A 539 -11.09 -33.68 9.32
CA ASP A 539 -10.53 -32.49 9.97
C ASP A 539 -9.01 -32.32 9.70
N TRP A 540 -8.47 -32.95 8.65
CA TRP A 540 -7.05 -32.80 8.31
C TRP A 540 -6.85 -31.61 7.39
N GLU A 541 -6.36 -30.51 7.94
CA GLU A 541 -5.86 -29.39 7.19
C GLU A 541 -4.33 -29.43 7.14
N PRO A 542 -3.72 -29.34 5.94
CA PRO A 542 -2.29 -29.24 5.84
C PRO A 542 -1.79 -27.91 6.43
N THR A 543 -0.78 -27.99 7.27
CA THR A 543 -0.20 -26.78 7.88
C THR A 543 0.97 -26.29 7.05
N TRP A 544 0.88 -25.05 6.61
CA TRP A 544 1.99 -24.33 6.00
C TRP A 544 2.94 -23.80 7.08
N ASN A 545 4.23 -23.98 6.85
CA ASN A 545 5.29 -23.46 7.69
C ASN A 545 6.18 -22.56 6.84
N ASN A 546 6.62 -21.45 7.42
CA ASN A 546 7.58 -20.52 6.81
C ASN A 546 8.86 -20.50 7.62
N THR A 547 9.99 -20.42 6.94
CA THR A 547 11.26 -20.12 7.61
C THR A 547 11.35 -18.61 7.86
N GLU A 548 12.25 -18.22 8.76
CA GLU A 548 12.75 -16.85 8.75
C GLU A 548 13.43 -16.57 7.40
N PRO A 549 13.45 -15.30 6.96
CA PRO A 549 14.15 -14.93 5.73
C PRO A 549 15.66 -15.19 5.84
N PHE A 550 16.23 -15.76 4.78
CA PHE A 550 17.65 -16.00 4.64
C PHE A 550 18.27 -14.96 3.71
N ARG A 551 19.35 -14.37 4.18
CA ARG A 551 20.11 -13.42 3.39
C ARG A 551 21.23 -14.12 2.64
N LEU A 552 21.43 -13.77 1.37
CA LEU A 552 22.49 -14.28 0.53
C LEU A 552 23.17 -13.13 -0.21
N ALA A 553 24.46 -12.95 0.03
CA ALA A 553 25.25 -11.96 -0.69
C ALA A 553 25.44 -12.40 -2.15
N GLY A 554 25.87 -11.46 -2.99
CA GLY A 554 26.16 -11.78 -4.39
C GLY A 554 27.20 -12.89 -4.53
N TYR A 555 26.96 -13.77 -5.48
CA TYR A 555 27.80 -14.94 -5.82
C TYR A 555 28.02 -15.95 -4.69
N GLN A 556 27.24 -15.91 -3.62
CA GLN A 556 27.33 -16.85 -2.52
C GLN A 556 26.34 -17.99 -2.65
N SER A 557 26.68 -19.12 -2.02
CA SER A 557 25.83 -20.30 -1.92
C SER A 557 25.65 -20.73 -0.47
N VAL A 558 24.47 -21.29 -0.17
CA VAL A 558 24.14 -21.90 1.12
C VAL A 558 23.47 -23.24 0.92
N GLU A 559 23.65 -24.16 1.87
CA GLU A 559 22.79 -25.35 2.00
C GLU A 559 21.66 -25.01 2.96
N VAL A 560 20.43 -25.17 2.52
CA VAL A 560 19.21 -25.01 3.31
C VAL A 560 18.82 -26.35 3.93
N GLY A 561 18.55 -26.37 5.22
CA GLY A 561 18.03 -27.52 5.94
C GLY A 561 16.66 -27.22 6.56
N LEU A 562 15.68 -28.08 6.32
CA LEU A 562 14.37 -28.05 6.95
C LEU A 562 14.16 -29.32 7.75
N LEU A 563 13.51 -29.17 8.89
CA LEU A 563 13.15 -30.29 9.75
C LEU A 563 11.63 -30.37 9.90
N SER A 564 11.04 -31.53 9.71
CA SER A 564 9.62 -31.73 9.94
C SER A 564 9.33 -33.03 10.69
N ARG A 565 8.18 -33.07 11.35
CA ARG A 565 7.68 -34.28 12.03
C ARG A 565 7.03 -35.26 11.06
N ASP A 566 6.32 -34.72 10.10
CA ASP A 566 5.61 -35.45 9.07
C ASP A 566 6.35 -35.32 7.71
N PRO A 567 6.14 -36.23 6.76
CA PRO A 567 6.75 -36.15 5.44
C PRO A 567 6.49 -34.79 4.78
N PRO A 568 7.49 -34.18 4.12
CA PRO A 568 7.28 -32.98 3.33
C PRO A 568 6.36 -33.32 2.13
N LEU A 569 5.42 -32.43 1.86
CA LEU A 569 4.43 -32.59 0.78
C LEU A 569 4.66 -31.58 -0.34
N GLU A 570 5.08 -30.37 0.03
CA GLU A 570 5.28 -29.28 -0.91
C GLU A 570 6.31 -28.30 -0.33
N ILE A 571 7.19 -27.78 -1.18
CA ILE A 571 8.23 -26.85 -0.81
C ILE A 571 8.29 -25.75 -1.86
N TRP A 572 8.31 -24.51 -1.41
CA TRP A 572 8.48 -23.33 -2.25
C TRP A 572 9.65 -22.49 -1.73
N LEU A 573 10.52 -22.08 -2.63
CA LEU A 573 11.46 -21.00 -2.38
C LEU A 573 10.79 -19.70 -2.82
N GLU A 574 10.56 -18.81 -1.89
CA GLU A 574 9.96 -17.50 -2.13
C GLU A 574 11.07 -16.44 -2.15
N PRO A 575 11.54 -16.01 -3.33
CA PRO A 575 12.42 -14.86 -3.44
C PRO A 575 11.61 -13.60 -3.16
N TYR A 576 12.26 -12.56 -2.63
CA TYR A 576 11.61 -11.25 -2.50
C TYR A 576 11.70 -10.51 -3.84
N LEU A 577 12.57 -9.52 -3.95
CA LEU A 577 12.84 -8.85 -5.21
C LEU A 577 14.01 -9.54 -5.92
N ALA A 578 13.75 -10.27 -6.97
CA ALA A 578 14.73 -11.09 -7.66
C ALA A 578 14.40 -11.27 -9.16
N LEU A 579 15.38 -11.67 -9.93
CA LEU A 579 15.20 -12.05 -11.35
C LEU A 579 14.28 -13.24 -11.53
N ASN A 580 14.13 -14.06 -10.51
CA ASN A 580 13.22 -15.21 -10.53
C ASN A 580 11.73 -14.84 -10.67
N ARG A 581 11.36 -13.59 -10.40
CA ARG A 581 10.01 -13.03 -10.52
C ARG A 581 8.93 -13.71 -9.67
N LYS A 582 8.95 -15.03 -9.54
CA LYS A 582 7.95 -15.84 -8.81
C LYS A 582 8.60 -16.79 -7.82
N ALA A 583 7.79 -17.31 -6.92
CA ALA A 583 8.19 -18.41 -6.05
C ALA A 583 8.49 -19.66 -6.86
N LEU A 584 9.57 -20.35 -6.50
CA LEU A 584 10.00 -21.57 -7.16
C LEU A 584 9.47 -22.78 -6.38
N ARG A 585 8.66 -23.59 -7.04
CA ARG A 585 8.23 -24.88 -6.49
C ARG A 585 9.38 -25.89 -6.63
N LEU A 586 9.71 -26.55 -5.53
CA LEU A 586 10.78 -27.54 -5.50
C LEU A 586 10.20 -28.95 -5.50
N ASP A 587 10.64 -29.78 -6.44
CA ASP A 587 10.22 -31.17 -6.51
C ASP A 587 10.83 -31.99 -5.38
N ILE A 588 9.98 -32.66 -4.63
CA ILE A 588 10.40 -33.54 -3.53
C ILE A 588 10.59 -34.94 -4.08
N PRO A 589 11.80 -35.52 -3.99
CA PRO A 589 12.04 -36.88 -4.44
C PRO A 589 11.25 -37.89 -3.60
N ASN A 590 11.04 -39.08 -4.14
CA ASN A 590 10.44 -40.16 -3.37
C ASN A 590 11.30 -40.51 -2.17
N ILE A 591 10.72 -40.40 -0.98
CA ILE A 591 11.39 -40.71 0.28
C ILE A 591 11.37 -42.22 0.49
N ASP A 592 12.54 -42.81 0.67
CA ASP A 592 12.64 -44.20 1.11
C ASP A 592 12.31 -44.28 2.60
N PHE A 593 11.15 -44.83 2.93
CA PHE A 593 10.70 -44.97 4.31
C PHE A 593 11.39 -46.08 5.10
N GLU A 594 12.08 -47.00 4.41
CA GLU A 594 12.84 -48.08 5.04
C GLU A 594 14.27 -47.65 5.39
N GLN A 595 14.83 -46.77 4.58
CA GLN A 595 16.18 -46.24 4.83
C GLN A 595 16.13 -45.07 5.83
N ARG A 596 17.04 -45.04 6.78
CA ARG A 596 17.19 -43.95 7.76
C ARG A 596 18.54 -43.29 7.59
N SER A 597 18.52 -41.97 7.45
CA SER A 597 19.74 -41.19 7.36
C SER A 597 20.45 -41.11 8.70
N LEU A 598 21.77 -41.28 8.68
CA LEU A 598 22.67 -41.07 9.83
C LEU A 598 23.30 -39.68 9.82
N ALA A 599 22.97 -38.84 8.87
CA ALA A 599 23.47 -37.47 8.79
C ALA A 599 22.98 -36.65 10.00
N ASP A 600 23.83 -35.75 10.49
CA ASP A 600 23.44 -34.80 11.53
C ASP A 600 22.37 -33.86 11.02
N PRO A 601 21.15 -33.88 11.59
CA PRO A 601 20.08 -33.02 11.13
C PRO A 601 20.35 -31.56 11.49
N PHE A 602 19.94 -30.65 10.61
CA PHE A 602 19.99 -29.21 10.90
C PHE A 602 18.78 -28.46 10.34
N LEU A 603 18.46 -27.34 10.98
CA LEU A 603 17.46 -26.38 10.56
C LEU A 603 18.15 -25.06 10.27
N GLY A 604 17.79 -24.40 9.16
CA GLY A 604 18.35 -23.12 8.75
C GLY A 604 19.30 -23.25 7.58
N VAL A 605 20.35 -22.42 7.54
CA VAL A 605 21.31 -22.38 6.44
C VAL A 605 22.74 -22.63 6.92
N LYS A 606 23.52 -23.29 6.07
CA LYS A 606 24.97 -23.47 6.24
C LYS A 606 25.70 -22.92 5.00
N PRO A 607 26.88 -22.30 5.14
CA PRO A 607 27.68 -21.95 3.98
C PRO A 607 27.96 -23.17 3.09
N SER A 608 27.91 -22.96 1.79
CA SER A 608 28.13 -23.99 0.78
C SER A 608 29.04 -23.43 -0.31
N GLU A 609 29.88 -24.31 -0.87
CA GLU A 609 30.67 -24.02 -2.07
C GLU A 609 29.98 -24.48 -3.35
N TRP A 610 28.68 -24.73 -3.28
CA TRP A 610 27.92 -25.16 -4.43
C TRP A 610 27.98 -24.08 -5.52
N ALA A 611 28.76 -24.34 -6.54
CA ALA A 611 28.86 -23.52 -7.73
C ALA A 611 28.65 -24.47 -8.91
N THR A 612 27.63 -24.28 -9.68
CA THR A 612 27.31 -25.20 -10.74
C THR A 612 27.12 -24.49 -12.06
N ASP A 613 27.58 -25.16 -13.06
CA ASP A 613 26.94 -25.11 -14.35
C ASP A 613 25.46 -25.52 -14.16
N PRO A 614 24.49 -24.63 -14.38
CA PRO A 614 23.08 -24.91 -14.22
C PRO A 614 22.62 -26.16 -14.98
N VAL A 615 23.23 -26.41 -16.13
CA VAL A 615 22.93 -27.55 -17.00
C VAL A 615 23.45 -28.86 -16.38
N ALA A 616 24.67 -28.87 -15.85
CA ALA A 616 25.27 -30.05 -15.22
C ALA A 616 24.60 -30.45 -13.90
N ALA A 617 23.98 -29.51 -13.21
CA ALA A 617 23.29 -29.76 -11.94
C ALA A 617 21.84 -30.21 -12.10
N GLY A 618 21.30 -30.24 -13.29
CA GLY A 618 19.88 -30.54 -13.50
C GLY A 618 18.98 -29.49 -12.88
N ILE A 619 19.39 -28.23 -12.90
CA ILE A 619 18.58 -27.15 -12.39
C ILE A 619 17.31 -27.05 -13.22
N ILE A 620 16.18 -27.17 -12.55
CA ILE A 620 14.89 -26.95 -13.14
C ILE A 620 14.78 -25.46 -13.44
N ILE A 621 14.89 -25.08 -14.70
CA ILE A 621 14.47 -23.75 -15.17
C ILE A 621 12.96 -23.86 -15.32
N ASP A 622 12.26 -23.72 -14.20
CA ASP A 622 10.79 -23.72 -14.16
C ASP A 622 10.27 -22.29 -14.36
N ASP A 623 10.82 -21.60 -15.34
CA ASP A 623 10.47 -20.21 -15.63
C ASP A 623 9.70 -20.02 -16.94
N LEU A 624 9.21 -21.09 -17.49
CA LEU A 624 8.15 -21.03 -18.48
C LEU A 624 6.85 -20.83 -17.70
N ASP A 625 6.39 -19.59 -17.71
CA ASP A 625 5.17 -19.15 -17.04
C ASP A 625 4.03 -20.14 -17.28
N PRO A 626 3.59 -20.92 -16.27
CA PRO A 626 2.41 -21.75 -16.44
C PRO A 626 1.15 -20.94 -16.74
N GLY A 627 1.16 -19.62 -16.49
CA GLY A 627 0.12 -18.71 -16.93
C GLY A 627 0.02 -18.57 -18.45
N PHE A 628 1.10 -18.82 -19.19
CA PHE A 628 1.05 -18.86 -20.66
C PHE A 628 0.31 -20.10 -21.18
N ALA A 629 0.28 -21.17 -20.40
CA ALA A 629 -0.44 -22.40 -20.74
C ALA A 629 -1.94 -22.33 -20.37
N THR A 630 -2.36 -21.42 -19.48
CA THR A 630 -3.74 -21.31 -19.03
C THR A 630 -4.59 -20.34 -19.85
N GLU A 631 -4.00 -19.45 -20.64
CA GLU A 631 -4.74 -18.56 -21.55
C GLU A 631 -5.18 -19.23 -22.87
N TYR A 632 -4.70 -20.44 -23.16
CA TYR A 632 -5.13 -21.24 -24.30
C TYR A 632 -5.79 -22.54 -23.85
N ASP A 633 -6.81 -22.44 -23.00
CA ASP A 633 -7.64 -23.60 -22.66
C ASP A 633 -8.81 -23.75 -23.65
N ASP A 634 -8.48 -24.20 -24.83
CA ASP A 634 -9.47 -24.87 -25.71
C ASP A 634 -9.58 -26.37 -25.40
N GLY A 635 -9.16 -26.83 -24.21
CA GLY A 635 -9.27 -28.20 -23.77
C GLY A 635 -8.17 -29.12 -24.29
N GLU A 636 -7.15 -28.63 -24.98
CA GLU A 636 -5.98 -29.40 -25.39
C GLU A 636 -4.79 -29.06 -24.48
N GLN A 637 -4.44 -29.99 -23.60
CA GLN A 637 -3.22 -29.89 -22.79
C GLN A 637 -1.99 -29.85 -23.72
N LEU A 638 -1.26 -28.73 -23.73
CA LEU A 638 0.09 -28.65 -24.27
C LEU A 638 1.07 -29.41 -23.36
N SER A 639 0.93 -30.71 -23.26
CA SER A 639 1.65 -31.56 -22.31
C SER A 639 2.99 -32.09 -22.81
N ASN A 640 3.54 -31.64 -23.94
CA ASN A 640 4.69 -32.30 -24.54
C ASN A 640 5.76 -31.35 -25.10
N PHE A 641 6.23 -30.40 -24.29
CA PHE A 641 7.50 -29.76 -24.59
C PHE A 641 8.64 -30.59 -23.99
N GLN A 642 9.56 -31.04 -24.80
CA GLN A 642 10.82 -31.63 -24.34
C GLN A 642 11.97 -30.70 -24.69
N PHE A 643 12.73 -30.34 -23.66
CA PHE A 643 14.00 -29.67 -23.84
C PHE A 643 15.12 -30.71 -23.91
N GLN A 644 15.93 -30.65 -24.92
CA GLN A 644 17.15 -31.40 -25.01
C GLN A 644 18.32 -30.40 -25.04
N VAL A 645 19.16 -30.52 -24.04
CA VAL A 645 20.34 -29.65 -23.89
C VAL A 645 21.56 -30.51 -24.19
N GLU A 646 22.32 -30.17 -25.21
CA GLU A 646 23.58 -30.82 -25.55
C GLU A 646 24.73 -29.83 -25.31
N SER A 647 25.67 -30.22 -24.45
CA SER A 647 26.95 -29.52 -24.32
C SER A 647 27.88 -29.94 -25.46
N VAL A 648 28.44 -28.96 -26.14
CA VAL A 648 29.43 -29.18 -27.19
C VAL A 648 30.81 -28.86 -26.64
N ASP A 649 31.83 -29.64 -27.02
CA ASP A 649 33.21 -29.56 -26.51
C ASP A 649 33.94 -28.20 -26.70
N ASP A 650 33.30 -27.26 -27.37
CA ASP A 650 33.85 -25.89 -27.60
C ASP A 650 33.33 -24.83 -26.60
N GLY A 651 32.61 -25.23 -25.57
CA GLY A 651 32.02 -24.33 -24.57
C GLY A 651 30.71 -23.70 -25.04
N THR A 652 30.11 -24.12 -26.15
CA THR A 652 28.79 -23.72 -26.57
C THR A 652 27.74 -24.71 -26.10
N THR A 653 26.57 -24.22 -25.74
CA THR A 653 25.43 -25.04 -25.33
C THR A 653 24.34 -24.91 -26.38
N ASN A 654 23.99 -26.03 -27.01
CA ASN A 654 22.87 -26.05 -27.92
C ASN A 654 21.61 -26.49 -27.17
N VAL A 655 20.59 -25.67 -27.20
CA VAL A 655 19.27 -25.98 -26.66
C VAL A 655 18.33 -26.30 -27.82
N THR A 656 17.85 -27.51 -27.89
CA THR A 656 16.87 -27.92 -28.89
C THR A 656 15.50 -28.04 -28.23
N LEU A 657 14.55 -27.24 -28.69
CA LEU A 657 13.15 -27.33 -28.32
C LEU A 657 12.44 -28.24 -29.31
N SER A 658 11.92 -29.36 -28.86
CA SER A 658 11.08 -30.23 -29.68
C SER A 658 9.65 -30.26 -29.13
N MET A 659 8.68 -30.01 -30.01
CA MET A 659 7.27 -30.30 -29.73
C MET A 659 6.99 -31.73 -30.12
N GLY A 660 6.55 -32.55 -29.19
CA GLY A 660 6.04 -33.89 -29.50
C GLY A 660 4.72 -33.80 -30.28
N PRO A 661 4.40 -34.78 -31.08
CA PRO A 661 3.10 -34.82 -31.74
C PRO A 661 1.98 -34.90 -30.71
N SER A 662 0.97 -34.06 -30.90
CA SER A 662 -0.28 -34.01 -30.14
C SER A 662 -1.02 -35.35 -30.17
#